data_6f3c5343bbe8d1801f6d44b0b1b0c755
#
_entry.id   6f3c5343bbe8d1801f6d44b0b1b0c755
#
_cell.length_a   1.000
_cell.length_b   1.000
_cell.length_c   1.000
_cell.angle_alpha   90.00
_cell.angle_beta   90.00
_cell.angle_gamma   90.00
#
_symmetry.space_group_name_H-M   'P 1'
#
loop_
_entity.id
_entity.type
_entity.pdbx_description
1 polymer ?
#
loop_
_entity_poly.entity_id
_entity_poly.type
_entity_poly.pdbx_seq_one_letter_code
_entity_poly.pdbx_strand_id
1 'polypeptide(L)'
;MAEKENIEIRGARAHNLQGVDVDIPRGKFTVITGLSGSGKSSLAFDTIYAEGQRRYMNTLSPYAKHFMGILEKPEVESVDGLSPIIAIEQKTTGNNPRSTVGTITEISDFLRLLFAKASTAYSPVSGRELVRYTDAQIVDLIMRDYAGQKCLLLAPLVRGRKGHYRELFEQMRRKGYAQIRIDGELLSLNDVEQLDRYKAHFIELVIDKLCPGEGDDKRIADSVVAALGVGKGSLAMLDAATGELRHFSKHLVDPETGLSIQEPQPHTFSFNSPEGYCPHCKGLGTVPDVAMDNIIPDPHKSIADGGIAPLGNRRDNRKFDVVEAIARKYNFSLYEPISDLPEEAVNLLIYGSDEFFRVGEGNLSQMVAWPGVLDDIDETVVCPVCEGSRLRPETNCFRIAGKTISEVSAMEISELQRWLNGLTLTGRAAAVSRDILKELRDRVGFLIDVGLEYLTLDRATGSLSGGESQRIRLATQIGSRLVNVIYILDEPSIGLHQRDNYKLLGSLRHLRDEGNTVIVVEHDEATMRSADWLVDVGPGAGAQGGRIVYCGPAKGSSSESETLRYLSGAETIPVPATRRKGNGLTLGLRGACGNNLKSVDIDFPLGCMIGVAGVSGSGKSSLVNETLMPILKAQFYHSKQKPLPYRELVGLKNIDKVIEVDQAPIGRTPRSNPATFTGVFDDIRALFGDTPDAKVRGFKAGRFSFNVPGGRCEECKGAGIKVIEMNFLPSVAVPCEECRGKRYKEDTLAVRYKGKNIADVLDMPISEAYEFFKTNPRIAPKLGHLWMWALAMCIWGSLR
;
A
#
# COMPACT_ATOMS: atom_id res chain seq x y z
N MET A 1 -27.78 -18.95 28.87
CA MET A 1 -27.57 -17.68 29.56
C MET A 1 -28.36 -16.65 28.79
N ALA A 2 -29.17 -15.83 29.43
CA ALA A 2 -29.82 -14.69 28.79
C ALA A 2 -28.69 -13.76 28.27
N GLU A 3 -28.78 -13.34 27.00
CA GLU A 3 -27.83 -12.33 26.49
C GLU A 3 -27.96 -11.04 27.30
N LYS A 4 -26.84 -10.53 27.84
CA LYS A 4 -26.84 -9.23 28.52
C LYS A 4 -27.22 -8.13 27.50
N GLU A 5 -28.09 -7.23 27.94
CA GLU A 5 -28.55 -6.11 27.10
C GLU A 5 -27.46 -5.04 26.92
N ASN A 6 -26.50 -4.97 27.84
CA ASN A 6 -25.45 -3.97 27.87
C ASN A 6 -24.04 -4.60 27.87
N ILE A 7 -23.08 -3.85 27.40
CA ILE A 7 -21.65 -4.04 27.67
C ILE A 7 -21.39 -3.30 28.98
N GLU A 8 -21.12 -4.04 30.03
CA GLU A 8 -20.91 -3.52 31.40
C GLU A 8 -19.42 -3.44 31.68
N ILE A 9 -18.89 -2.24 31.87
CA ILE A 9 -17.48 -1.98 32.18
C ILE A 9 -17.41 -1.49 33.60
N ARG A 10 -16.53 -2.07 34.46
CA ARG A 10 -16.35 -1.71 35.84
C ARG A 10 -14.88 -1.50 36.17
N GLY A 11 -14.57 -0.39 36.80
CA GLY A 11 -13.26 -0.05 37.33
C GLY A 11 -12.18 0.09 36.26
N ALA A 12 -12.48 0.67 35.09
CA ALA A 12 -11.48 0.89 34.04
C ALA A 12 -10.44 1.94 34.42
N ARG A 13 -9.15 1.59 34.38
CA ARG A 13 -8.01 2.44 34.80
C ARG A 13 -6.91 2.55 33.77
N ALA A 14 -7.17 2.15 32.51
CA ALA A 14 -6.18 2.26 31.44
C ALA A 14 -5.76 3.73 31.23
N HIS A 15 -4.48 3.98 31.27
CA HIS A 15 -3.86 5.30 31.09
C HIS A 15 -4.38 6.37 32.07
N ASN A 16 -5.20 7.32 31.59
CA ASN A 16 -5.75 8.39 32.42
C ASN A 16 -7.14 8.11 32.99
N LEU A 17 -7.73 6.94 32.73
CA LEU A 17 -9.03 6.57 33.27
C LEU A 17 -8.99 6.41 34.80
N GLN A 18 -9.96 6.97 35.52
CA GLN A 18 -9.98 7.07 36.95
C GLN A 18 -10.96 6.07 37.62
N GLY A 19 -10.87 4.77 37.22
CA GLY A 19 -11.79 3.75 37.75
C GLY A 19 -13.20 3.93 37.20
N VAL A 20 -13.30 3.98 35.88
CA VAL A 20 -14.55 4.28 35.18
C VAL A 20 -15.50 3.09 35.19
N ASP A 21 -16.75 3.36 35.54
CA ASP A 21 -17.91 2.48 35.41
C ASP A 21 -18.82 3.03 34.30
N VAL A 22 -19.15 2.20 33.29
CA VAL A 22 -20.04 2.60 32.20
C VAL A 22 -20.79 1.42 31.62
N ASP A 23 -22.04 1.63 31.24
CA ASP A 23 -22.90 0.67 30.57
C ASP A 23 -23.22 1.16 29.15
N ILE A 24 -22.84 0.38 28.14
CA ILE A 24 -23.06 0.68 26.72
C ILE A 24 -24.10 -0.32 26.19
N PRO A 25 -25.24 0.15 25.65
CA PRO A 25 -26.27 -0.74 25.13
C PRO A 25 -25.80 -1.47 23.85
N ARG A 26 -26.06 -2.77 23.78
CA ARG A 26 -25.81 -3.61 22.61
C ARG A 26 -26.85 -3.34 21.50
N GLY A 27 -26.46 -3.61 20.26
CA GLY A 27 -27.31 -3.39 19.11
C GLY A 27 -27.64 -1.90 18.85
N LYS A 28 -26.84 -0.98 19.39
CA LYS A 28 -27.01 0.46 19.24
C LYS A 28 -25.79 1.11 18.60
N PHE A 29 -26.02 2.28 18.04
CA PHE A 29 -24.97 3.18 17.58
C PHE A 29 -24.58 4.12 18.73
N THR A 30 -23.44 3.86 19.37
CA THR A 30 -22.91 4.62 20.50
C THR A 30 -21.73 5.47 20.07
N VAL A 31 -21.74 6.75 20.45
CA VAL A 31 -20.61 7.66 20.25
C VAL A 31 -19.92 7.92 21.59
N ILE A 32 -18.60 7.69 21.63
CA ILE A 32 -17.73 8.08 22.74
C ILE A 32 -17.07 9.41 22.36
N THR A 33 -17.37 10.47 23.10
CA THR A 33 -16.89 11.82 22.83
C THR A 33 -16.20 12.44 24.05
N GLY A 34 -15.77 13.69 23.92
CA GLY A 34 -15.07 14.45 24.97
C GLY A 34 -13.84 15.17 24.43
N LEU A 35 -13.16 15.95 25.24
CA LEU A 35 -11.96 16.69 24.86
C LEU A 35 -10.83 15.75 24.39
N SER A 36 -9.91 16.28 23.55
CA SER A 36 -8.70 15.51 23.19
C SER A 36 -7.89 15.18 24.44
N GLY A 37 -7.47 13.90 24.57
CA GLY A 37 -6.76 13.41 25.75
C GLY A 37 -7.63 13.21 27.02
N SER A 38 -8.96 13.23 26.91
CA SER A 38 -9.85 12.95 28.05
C SER A 38 -9.93 11.46 28.42
N GLY A 39 -9.46 10.54 27.57
CA GLY A 39 -9.48 9.09 27.82
C GLY A 39 -10.43 8.31 26.90
N LYS A 40 -11.00 8.92 25.85
CA LYS A 40 -11.92 8.24 24.92
C LYS A 40 -11.32 7.00 24.28
N SER A 41 -10.15 7.14 23.67
CA SER A 41 -9.45 6.03 23.02
C SER A 41 -8.99 4.99 24.04
N SER A 42 -8.62 5.42 25.26
CA SER A 42 -8.28 4.50 26.36
C SER A 42 -9.48 3.64 26.77
N LEU A 43 -10.71 4.20 26.76
CA LEU A 43 -11.92 3.44 27.04
C LEU A 43 -12.26 2.50 25.87
N ALA A 44 -12.27 3.01 24.61
CA ALA A 44 -12.70 2.25 23.45
C ALA A 44 -11.70 1.17 23.03
N PHE A 45 -10.41 1.53 22.90
CA PHE A 45 -9.39 0.66 22.35
C PHE A 45 -8.57 -0.05 23.43
N ASP A 46 -8.03 0.68 24.41
CA ASP A 46 -7.15 0.09 25.41
C ASP A 46 -7.92 -0.68 26.50
N THR A 47 -9.27 -0.52 26.60
CA THR A 47 -10.12 -1.26 27.54
C THR A 47 -11.05 -2.23 26.81
N ILE A 48 -12.03 -1.75 26.03
CA ILE A 48 -13.08 -2.60 25.44
C ILE A 48 -12.49 -3.52 24.36
N TYR A 49 -11.77 -2.95 23.40
CA TYR A 49 -11.17 -3.72 22.32
C TYR A 49 -10.09 -4.67 22.83
N ALA A 50 -9.20 -4.19 23.68
CA ALA A 50 -8.11 -5.00 24.23
C ALA A 50 -8.63 -6.22 25.01
N GLU A 51 -9.67 -6.05 25.85
CA GLU A 51 -10.29 -7.17 26.58
C GLU A 51 -11.01 -8.15 25.65
N GLY A 52 -11.73 -7.65 24.65
CA GLY A 52 -12.38 -8.50 23.65
C GLY A 52 -11.39 -9.30 22.81
N GLN A 53 -10.31 -8.67 22.38
CA GLN A 53 -9.22 -9.33 21.66
C GLN A 53 -8.55 -10.39 22.55
N ARG A 54 -8.26 -10.08 23.81
CA ARG A 54 -7.69 -11.02 24.78
C ARG A 54 -8.59 -12.24 24.96
N ARG A 55 -9.91 -12.05 25.09
CA ARG A 55 -10.88 -13.16 25.21
C ARG A 55 -10.89 -14.01 23.96
N TYR A 56 -10.93 -13.40 22.77
CA TYR A 56 -10.88 -14.11 21.51
C TYR A 56 -9.60 -14.95 21.40
N MET A 57 -8.43 -14.36 21.68
CA MET A 57 -7.14 -15.06 21.67
C MET A 57 -7.13 -16.23 22.67
N ASN A 58 -7.84 -16.13 23.80
CA ASN A 58 -7.96 -17.21 24.77
C ASN A 58 -8.79 -18.41 24.27
N THR A 59 -9.57 -18.26 23.22
CA THR A 59 -10.29 -19.37 22.57
C THR A 59 -9.42 -20.17 21.61
N LEU A 60 -8.26 -19.63 21.19
CA LEU A 60 -7.37 -20.27 20.25
C LEU A 60 -6.59 -21.45 20.89
N SER A 61 -6.08 -22.34 20.08
CA SER A 61 -5.29 -23.48 20.53
C SER A 61 -4.01 -23.04 21.27
N PRO A 62 -3.48 -23.86 22.19
CA PRO A 62 -2.22 -23.55 22.89
C PRO A 62 -1.05 -23.28 21.94
N TYR A 63 -1.02 -23.97 20.80
CA TYR A 63 -0.02 -23.77 19.76
C TYR A 63 -0.10 -22.37 19.15
N ALA A 64 -1.31 -21.93 18.77
CA ALA A 64 -1.51 -20.58 18.25
C ALA A 64 -1.16 -19.49 19.28
N LYS A 65 -1.50 -19.70 20.54
CA LYS A 65 -1.14 -18.79 21.65
C LYS A 65 0.37 -18.63 21.83
N HIS A 66 1.12 -19.71 21.66
CA HIS A 66 2.58 -19.66 21.76
C HIS A 66 3.21 -18.78 20.69
N PHE A 67 2.67 -18.79 19.46
CA PHE A 67 3.16 -17.95 18.35
C PHE A 67 2.69 -16.49 18.46
N MET A 68 1.49 -16.25 18.98
CA MET A 68 0.87 -14.92 19.02
C MET A 68 1.21 -14.11 20.27
N GLY A 69 1.87 -14.72 21.25
CA GLY A 69 2.18 -14.08 22.53
C GLY A 69 0.96 -14.02 23.47
N ILE A 70 1.21 -13.74 24.74
CA ILE A 70 0.17 -13.55 25.76
C ILE A 70 -0.17 -12.07 25.78
N LEU A 71 -1.42 -11.73 25.45
CA LEU A 71 -1.93 -10.36 25.63
C LEU A 71 -2.13 -10.10 27.12
N GLU A 72 -1.57 -9.00 27.59
CA GLU A 72 -1.79 -8.55 28.98
C GLU A 72 -3.27 -8.19 29.19
N LYS A 73 -3.78 -8.47 30.39
CA LYS A 73 -5.13 -8.04 30.77
C LYS A 73 -5.12 -6.51 30.89
N PRO A 74 -6.06 -5.80 30.24
CA PRO A 74 -6.19 -4.36 30.46
C PRO A 74 -6.49 -4.06 31.95
N GLU A 75 -6.11 -2.87 32.39
CA GLU A 75 -6.36 -2.40 33.75
C GLU A 75 -7.84 -2.10 33.95
N VAL A 76 -8.62 -3.15 34.11
CA VAL A 76 -10.08 -3.12 34.34
C VAL A 76 -10.49 -4.23 35.30
N GLU A 77 -11.44 -3.96 36.14
CA GLU A 77 -11.96 -4.96 37.11
C GLU A 77 -12.75 -6.04 36.35
N SER A 78 -13.77 -5.63 35.59
CA SER A 78 -14.52 -6.52 34.71
C SER A 78 -15.08 -5.81 33.50
N VAL A 79 -15.23 -6.57 32.40
CA VAL A 79 -15.98 -6.16 31.20
C VAL A 79 -16.88 -7.33 30.83
N ASP A 80 -18.18 -7.14 30.87
CA ASP A 80 -19.18 -8.17 30.58
C ASP A 80 -20.00 -7.79 29.34
N GLY A 81 -20.70 -8.77 28.75
CA GLY A 81 -21.56 -8.54 27.57
C GLY A 81 -20.82 -8.37 26.26
N LEU A 82 -19.51 -8.72 26.16
CA LEU A 82 -18.75 -8.65 24.92
C LEU A 82 -19.14 -9.76 23.94
N SER A 83 -19.37 -9.40 22.69
CA SER A 83 -19.34 -10.26 21.51
C SER A 83 -18.01 -10.10 20.76
N PRO A 84 -17.75 -10.84 19.68
CA PRO A 84 -16.54 -10.61 18.87
C PRO A 84 -16.39 -9.15 18.49
N ILE A 85 -15.14 -8.63 18.54
CA ILE A 85 -14.86 -7.21 18.34
C ILE A 85 -13.96 -7.01 17.13
N ILE A 86 -14.32 -6.03 16.30
CA ILE A 86 -13.53 -5.58 15.16
C ILE A 86 -13.22 -4.10 15.36
N ALA A 87 -11.92 -3.78 15.37
CA ALA A 87 -11.47 -2.38 15.45
C ALA A 87 -11.03 -1.87 14.08
N ILE A 88 -11.43 -0.65 13.77
CA ILE A 88 -11.06 0.06 12.54
C ILE A 88 -10.35 1.36 12.92
N GLU A 89 -9.03 1.25 13.11
CA GLU A 89 -8.16 2.38 13.47
C GLU A 89 -7.71 3.15 12.23
N GLN A 90 -7.28 4.40 12.44
CA GLN A 90 -6.71 5.27 11.41
C GLN A 90 -5.31 4.89 10.92
N LYS A 91 -4.64 3.92 11.55
CA LYS A 91 -3.27 3.58 11.16
C LYS A 91 -3.18 3.28 9.67
N THR A 92 -2.30 3.99 8.99
CA THR A 92 -1.96 3.74 7.60
C THR A 92 -1.49 2.30 7.43
N THR A 93 -2.11 1.60 6.50
CA THR A 93 -1.66 0.27 6.06
C THR A 93 -0.20 0.34 5.63
N GLY A 94 0.56 -0.73 5.90
CA GLY A 94 1.98 -0.80 5.57
C GLY A 94 2.27 -0.43 4.11
N ASN A 95 3.48 0.08 3.87
CA ASN A 95 3.97 0.52 2.55
C ASN A 95 4.23 -0.65 1.58
N ASN A 96 3.32 -1.61 1.48
CA ASN A 96 3.47 -2.67 0.49
C ASN A 96 3.08 -2.12 -0.91
N PRO A 97 4.04 -1.96 -1.85
CA PRO A 97 3.77 -1.37 -3.16
C PRO A 97 2.85 -2.24 -4.04
N ARG A 98 2.65 -3.50 -3.66
CA ARG A 98 1.74 -4.43 -4.36
C ARG A 98 0.32 -4.40 -3.81
N SER A 99 0.05 -3.64 -2.76
CA SER A 99 -1.30 -3.51 -2.20
C SER A 99 -2.06 -2.39 -2.90
N THR A 100 -3.25 -2.69 -3.40
CA THR A 100 -4.14 -1.75 -4.10
C THR A 100 -5.52 -1.74 -3.46
N VAL A 101 -6.33 -0.73 -3.78
CA VAL A 101 -7.74 -0.69 -3.36
C VAL A 101 -8.46 -1.99 -3.74
N GLY A 102 -8.30 -2.46 -4.97
CA GLY A 102 -8.93 -3.69 -5.46
C GLY A 102 -8.49 -4.95 -4.70
N THR A 103 -7.23 -5.02 -4.23
CA THR A 103 -6.75 -6.19 -3.47
C THR A 103 -7.21 -6.19 -2.02
N ILE A 104 -7.29 -5.03 -1.36
CA ILE A 104 -7.78 -4.95 0.02
C ILE A 104 -9.29 -5.22 0.10
N THR A 105 -10.05 -4.78 -0.91
CA THR A 105 -11.50 -4.99 -0.99
C THR A 105 -11.89 -6.36 -1.55
N GLU A 106 -10.90 -7.16 -1.95
CA GLU A 106 -11.06 -8.44 -2.63
C GLU A 106 -11.79 -8.34 -3.99
N ILE A 107 -12.13 -7.14 -4.45
CA ILE A 107 -12.79 -6.92 -5.74
C ILE A 107 -11.92 -7.44 -6.90
N SER A 108 -10.58 -7.27 -6.81
CA SER A 108 -9.65 -7.80 -7.80
C SER A 108 -9.72 -9.32 -7.94
N ASP A 109 -10.00 -10.06 -6.87
CA ASP A 109 -10.10 -11.51 -6.91
C ASP A 109 -11.34 -11.96 -7.70
N PHE A 110 -12.48 -11.30 -7.46
CA PHE A 110 -13.70 -11.53 -8.21
C PHE A 110 -13.58 -11.08 -9.68
N LEU A 111 -12.91 -9.95 -9.96
CA LEU A 111 -12.65 -9.53 -11.35
C LEU A 111 -11.77 -10.55 -12.09
N ARG A 112 -10.70 -11.02 -11.47
CA ARG A 112 -9.83 -12.07 -12.05
C ARG A 112 -10.64 -13.33 -12.36
N LEU A 113 -11.52 -13.73 -11.45
CA LEU A 113 -12.40 -14.88 -11.67
C LEU A 113 -13.39 -14.63 -12.81
N LEU A 114 -13.99 -13.44 -12.87
CA LEU A 114 -14.90 -13.03 -13.94
C LEU A 114 -14.19 -13.07 -15.31
N PHE A 115 -13.01 -12.47 -15.42
CA PHE A 115 -12.23 -12.47 -16.67
C PHE A 115 -11.78 -13.88 -17.07
N ALA A 116 -11.37 -14.71 -16.13
CA ALA A 116 -10.99 -16.10 -16.43
C ALA A 116 -12.16 -16.96 -16.95
N LYS A 117 -13.41 -16.62 -16.57
CA LYS A 117 -14.59 -17.44 -16.92
C LYS A 117 -15.45 -16.87 -18.04
N ALA A 118 -15.44 -15.56 -18.25
CA ALA A 118 -16.38 -14.88 -19.12
C ALA A 118 -15.73 -13.98 -20.18
N SER A 119 -14.40 -13.82 -20.19
CA SER A 119 -13.75 -13.01 -21.22
C SER A 119 -13.71 -13.69 -22.57
N THR A 120 -13.79 -12.88 -23.63
CA THR A 120 -13.50 -13.27 -25.00
C THR A 120 -12.06 -12.92 -25.31
N ALA A 121 -11.34 -13.85 -25.95
CA ALA A 121 -9.94 -13.64 -26.31
C ALA A 121 -9.83 -13.10 -27.76
N TYR A 122 -8.99 -12.10 -27.94
CA TYR A 122 -8.71 -11.48 -29.24
C TYR A 122 -7.25 -11.61 -29.61
N SER A 123 -6.95 -11.82 -30.88
CA SER A 123 -5.57 -11.86 -31.38
C SER A 123 -4.93 -10.48 -31.29
N PRO A 124 -3.73 -10.34 -30.71
CA PRO A 124 -3.00 -9.08 -30.70
C PRO A 124 -2.43 -8.72 -32.08
N VAL A 125 -2.42 -9.67 -33.04
CA VAL A 125 -1.88 -9.49 -34.38
C VAL A 125 -2.98 -9.14 -35.37
N SER A 126 -4.05 -9.95 -35.46
CA SER A 126 -5.15 -9.76 -36.40
C SER A 126 -6.32 -8.95 -35.84
N GLY A 127 -6.42 -8.79 -34.50
CA GLY A 127 -7.56 -8.17 -33.84
C GLY A 127 -8.84 -9.03 -33.82
N ARG A 128 -8.80 -10.23 -34.39
CA ARG A 128 -9.96 -11.14 -34.45
C ARG A 128 -10.11 -11.95 -33.17
N GLU A 129 -11.33 -12.44 -32.96
CA GLU A 129 -11.62 -13.35 -31.85
C GLU A 129 -10.89 -14.68 -32.04
N LEU A 130 -10.22 -15.14 -30.99
CA LEU A 130 -9.57 -16.44 -30.95
C LEU A 130 -10.61 -17.53 -30.77
N VAL A 131 -10.47 -18.59 -31.56
CA VAL A 131 -11.42 -19.70 -31.59
C VAL A 131 -10.76 -20.96 -31.05
N ARG A 132 -11.52 -21.82 -30.45
CA ARG A 132 -11.13 -23.20 -30.16
C ARG A 132 -12.06 -24.16 -30.86
N TYR A 133 -11.49 -25.28 -31.25
CA TYR A 133 -12.25 -26.31 -31.96
C TYR A 133 -12.25 -27.61 -31.16
N THR A 134 -13.36 -28.33 -31.18
CA THR A 134 -13.38 -29.73 -30.76
C THR A 134 -12.91 -30.61 -31.92
N ASP A 135 -12.47 -31.84 -31.61
CA ASP A 135 -12.03 -32.81 -32.67
C ASP A 135 -13.08 -32.99 -33.74
N ALA A 136 -14.36 -33.12 -33.36
CA ALA A 136 -15.46 -33.25 -34.30
C ALA A 136 -15.64 -32.02 -35.20
N GLN A 137 -15.56 -30.81 -34.60
CA GLN A 137 -15.65 -29.57 -35.38
C GLN A 137 -14.49 -29.41 -36.35
N ILE A 138 -13.26 -29.84 -35.97
CA ILE A 138 -12.12 -29.82 -36.89
C ILE A 138 -12.38 -30.75 -38.08
N VAL A 139 -12.84 -31.95 -37.85
CA VAL A 139 -13.17 -32.93 -38.91
C VAL A 139 -14.28 -32.38 -39.84
N ASP A 140 -15.39 -31.86 -39.26
CA ASP A 140 -16.48 -31.27 -40.02
C ASP A 140 -16.03 -30.09 -40.90
N LEU A 141 -15.17 -29.22 -40.36
CA LEU A 141 -14.60 -28.08 -41.11
C LEU A 141 -13.66 -28.54 -42.23
N ILE A 142 -12.81 -29.55 -41.95
CA ILE A 142 -11.95 -30.14 -43.00
C ILE A 142 -12.75 -30.76 -44.12
N MET A 143 -13.75 -31.53 -43.78
CA MET A 143 -14.65 -32.18 -44.77
C MET A 143 -15.42 -31.18 -45.61
N ARG A 144 -15.90 -30.10 -45.00
CA ARG A 144 -16.67 -29.06 -45.67
C ARG A 144 -15.83 -28.12 -46.54
N ASP A 145 -14.74 -27.58 -45.95
CA ASP A 145 -14.02 -26.45 -46.50
C ASP A 145 -12.93 -26.91 -47.50
N TYR A 146 -12.46 -28.18 -47.43
CA TYR A 146 -11.42 -28.76 -48.29
C TYR A 146 -11.92 -29.91 -49.18
N ALA A 147 -13.24 -30.04 -49.35
CA ALA A 147 -13.82 -31.08 -50.16
C ALA A 147 -13.24 -31.09 -51.60
N GLY A 148 -12.71 -32.26 -52.04
CA GLY A 148 -12.12 -32.42 -53.38
C GLY A 148 -10.76 -31.70 -53.57
N GLN A 149 -10.22 -31.03 -52.60
CA GLN A 149 -8.94 -30.31 -52.69
C GLN A 149 -7.79 -31.15 -52.11
N LYS A 150 -6.63 -31.09 -52.75
CA LYS A 150 -5.42 -31.74 -52.21
C LYS A 150 -4.80 -30.86 -51.12
N CYS A 151 -4.74 -31.35 -49.90
CA CYS A 151 -4.24 -30.64 -48.77
C CYS A 151 -3.27 -31.47 -47.93
N LEU A 152 -2.44 -30.80 -47.15
CA LEU A 152 -1.52 -31.41 -46.18
C LEU A 152 -1.99 -31.10 -44.79
N LEU A 153 -2.07 -32.17 -43.97
CA LEU A 153 -2.34 -32.05 -42.55
C LEU A 153 -1.01 -31.95 -41.80
N LEU A 154 -0.80 -30.85 -41.13
CA LEU A 154 0.46 -30.48 -40.49
C LEU A 154 0.31 -30.44 -38.97
N ALA A 155 1.32 -30.94 -38.25
CA ALA A 155 1.46 -30.78 -36.81
C ALA A 155 2.59 -29.83 -36.46
N PRO A 156 2.34 -28.68 -35.85
CA PRO A 156 3.37 -27.73 -35.48
C PRO A 156 4.23 -28.28 -34.33
N LEU A 157 5.55 -28.35 -34.53
CA LEU A 157 6.51 -28.79 -33.54
C LEU A 157 7.26 -27.62 -32.89
N VAL A 158 7.63 -26.63 -33.69
CA VAL A 158 8.37 -25.43 -33.23
C VAL A 158 7.77 -24.19 -33.90
N ARG A 159 7.56 -23.14 -33.13
CA ARG A 159 7.05 -21.85 -33.60
C ARG A 159 7.99 -20.71 -33.16
N GLY A 160 8.73 -20.15 -34.10
CA GLY A 160 9.56 -18.96 -33.92
C GLY A 160 10.63 -19.05 -32.83
N ARG A 161 11.23 -20.25 -32.65
CA ARG A 161 12.29 -20.47 -31.64
C ARG A 161 13.63 -20.74 -32.29
N LYS A 162 14.69 -20.20 -31.70
CA LYS A 162 16.08 -20.48 -32.09
C LYS A 162 16.50 -21.87 -31.65
N GLY A 163 17.31 -22.56 -32.49
CA GLY A 163 17.83 -23.88 -32.17
C GLY A 163 18.24 -24.66 -33.42
N HIS A 164 19.07 -25.70 -33.24
CA HIS A 164 19.54 -26.54 -34.33
C HIS A 164 18.66 -27.78 -34.60
N TYR A 165 17.82 -28.17 -33.67
CA TYR A 165 16.74 -29.18 -33.75
C TYR A 165 17.12 -30.59 -34.23
N ARG A 166 18.43 -30.95 -34.23
CA ARG A 166 18.90 -32.26 -34.70
C ARG A 166 18.21 -33.45 -34.01
N GLU A 167 18.14 -33.41 -32.69
CA GLU A 167 17.49 -34.48 -31.92
C GLU A 167 16.00 -34.65 -32.25
N LEU A 168 15.31 -33.51 -32.50
CA LEU A 168 13.92 -33.51 -32.89
C LEU A 168 13.72 -34.20 -34.23
N PHE A 169 14.59 -33.94 -35.22
CA PHE A 169 14.51 -34.60 -36.55
C PHE A 169 14.81 -36.10 -36.44
N GLU A 170 15.81 -36.52 -35.66
CA GLU A 170 16.08 -37.90 -35.41
C GLU A 170 14.92 -38.64 -34.74
N GLN A 171 14.27 -37.99 -33.77
CA GLN A 171 13.09 -38.57 -33.09
C GLN A 171 11.92 -38.75 -34.08
N MET A 172 11.68 -37.80 -34.97
CA MET A 172 10.59 -37.90 -35.95
C MET A 172 10.88 -38.95 -37.02
N ARG A 173 12.14 -39.11 -37.44
CA ARG A 173 12.56 -40.20 -38.36
C ARG A 173 12.31 -41.56 -37.71
N ARG A 174 12.68 -41.73 -36.45
CA ARG A 174 12.45 -43.01 -35.72
C ARG A 174 10.98 -43.37 -35.59
N LYS A 175 10.08 -42.34 -35.58
CA LYS A 175 8.64 -42.51 -35.56
C LYS A 175 8.04 -42.82 -36.95
N GLY A 176 8.84 -42.80 -38.02
CA GLY A 176 8.45 -43.17 -39.37
C GLY A 176 7.88 -42.02 -40.21
N TYR A 177 8.02 -40.76 -39.79
CA TYR A 177 7.61 -39.62 -40.60
C TYR A 177 8.58 -39.35 -41.73
N ALA A 178 8.03 -38.93 -42.91
CA ALA A 178 8.84 -38.76 -44.12
C ALA A 178 9.05 -37.30 -44.54
N GLN A 179 8.11 -36.41 -44.21
CA GLN A 179 8.13 -35.01 -44.70
C GLN A 179 7.90 -34.04 -43.55
N ILE A 180 8.54 -32.88 -43.69
CA ILE A 180 8.50 -31.79 -42.73
C ILE A 180 8.47 -30.46 -43.50
N ARG A 181 7.78 -29.46 -42.94
CA ARG A 181 7.79 -28.08 -43.48
C ARG A 181 8.61 -27.23 -42.53
N ILE A 182 9.62 -26.55 -43.08
CA ILE A 182 10.55 -25.71 -42.30
C ILE A 182 10.55 -24.32 -42.98
N ASP A 183 10.23 -23.30 -42.17
CA ASP A 183 10.18 -21.89 -42.62
C ASP A 183 9.39 -21.67 -43.90
N GLY A 184 8.36 -22.48 -44.14
CA GLY A 184 7.49 -22.43 -45.29
C GLY A 184 7.85 -23.37 -46.42
N GLU A 185 9.03 -24.01 -46.41
CA GLU A 185 9.49 -24.94 -47.42
C GLU A 185 9.23 -26.40 -47.03
N LEU A 186 8.73 -27.21 -47.94
CA LEU A 186 8.45 -28.62 -47.76
C LEU A 186 9.67 -29.46 -48.10
N LEU A 187 10.23 -30.14 -47.13
CA LEU A 187 11.47 -30.89 -47.24
C LEU A 187 11.27 -32.34 -46.86
N SER A 188 12.11 -33.23 -47.44
CA SER A 188 12.22 -34.60 -46.96
C SER A 188 12.95 -34.58 -45.60
N LEU A 189 12.41 -35.28 -44.63
CA LEU A 189 12.98 -35.35 -43.28
C LEU A 189 14.38 -36.00 -43.32
N ASN A 190 14.67 -36.85 -44.36
CA ASN A 190 15.96 -37.47 -44.54
C ASN A 190 17.06 -36.53 -45.00
N ASP A 191 16.69 -35.42 -45.63
CA ASP A 191 17.62 -34.44 -46.22
C ASP A 191 17.96 -33.30 -45.24
N VAL A 192 17.33 -33.27 -44.06
CA VAL A 192 17.56 -32.23 -43.06
C VAL A 192 18.31 -32.80 -41.84
N GLU A 193 19.53 -32.41 -41.64
CA GLU A 193 20.33 -32.88 -40.45
C GLU A 193 20.19 -31.91 -39.27
N GLN A 194 20.38 -30.61 -39.51
CA GLN A 194 20.27 -29.55 -38.48
C GLN A 194 19.96 -28.20 -39.11
N LEU A 195 19.46 -27.28 -38.29
CA LEU A 195 19.16 -25.88 -38.71
C LEU A 195 20.14 -24.87 -38.10
N ASP A 196 20.10 -23.63 -38.60
CA ASP A 196 20.87 -22.54 -38.05
C ASP A 196 20.46 -22.19 -36.60
N ARG A 197 21.38 -22.40 -35.67
CA ARG A 197 21.15 -22.20 -34.23
C ARG A 197 20.70 -20.76 -33.86
N TYR A 198 21.07 -19.78 -34.65
CA TYR A 198 20.86 -18.36 -34.31
C TYR A 198 19.60 -17.78 -34.95
N LYS A 199 18.99 -18.47 -35.92
CA LYS A 199 17.71 -18.09 -36.52
C LYS A 199 16.52 -18.69 -35.76
N ALA A 200 15.41 -17.97 -35.80
CA ALA A 200 14.13 -18.46 -35.31
C ALA A 200 13.47 -19.27 -36.42
N HIS A 201 13.05 -20.50 -36.12
CA HIS A 201 12.48 -21.43 -37.08
C HIS A 201 11.03 -21.78 -36.77
N PHE A 202 10.26 -22.02 -37.84
CA PHE A 202 8.92 -22.59 -37.79
C PHE A 202 9.00 -24.00 -38.37
N ILE A 203 8.69 -25.01 -37.61
CA ILE A 203 8.82 -26.41 -37.96
C ILE A 203 7.49 -27.10 -37.79
N GLU A 204 6.97 -27.67 -38.88
CA GLU A 204 5.67 -28.34 -38.93
C GLU A 204 5.86 -29.74 -39.57
N LEU A 205 5.39 -30.77 -38.87
CA LEU A 205 5.50 -32.13 -39.37
C LEU A 205 4.29 -32.48 -40.26
N VAL A 206 4.51 -33.05 -41.42
CA VAL A 206 3.42 -33.56 -42.27
C VAL A 206 2.94 -34.89 -41.72
N ILE A 207 1.69 -34.89 -41.27
CA ILE A 207 1.06 -36.09 -40.72
C ILE A 207 0.37 -36.92 -41.78
N ASP A 208 -0.37 -36.24 -42.66
CA ASP A 208 -1.11 -36.92 -43.75
C ASP A 208 -1.28 -35.99 -44.93
N LYS A 209 -1.51 -36.61 -46.15
CA LYS A 209 -1.89 -35.96 -47.36
C LYS A 209 -3.35 -36.31 -47.64
N LEU A 210 -4.22 -35.32 -47.57
CA LEU A 210 -5.68 -35.53 -47.65
C LEU A 210 -6.25 -34.99 -48.96
N CYS A 211 -7.30 -35.59 -49.38
CA CYS A 211 -8.21 -35.08 -50.42
C CYS A 211 -9.61 -35.46 -49.96
N PRO A 212 -10.23 -34.67 -49.04
CA PRO A 212 -11.48 -35.04 -48.41
C PRO A 212 -12.58 -35.31 -49.41
N GLY A 213 -13.25 -36.48 -49.28
CA GLY A 213 -14.37 -36.92 -50.11
C GLY A 213 -15.43 -37.68 -49.29
N GLU A 214 -16.53 -38.04 -49.94
CA GLU A 214 -17.58 -38.81 -49.25
C GLU A 214 -17.04 -40.14 -48.72
N GLY A 215 -17.23 -40.41 -47.43
CA GLY A 215 -16.82 -41.63 -46.76
C GLY A 215 -15.43 -41.59 -46.10
N ASP A 216 -14.70 -40.48 -46.17
CA ASP A 216 -13.36 -40.34 -45.57
C ASP A 216 -13.37 -39.91 -44.09
N ASP A 217 -14.57 -39.72 -43.49
CA ASP A 217 -14.73 -39.17 -42.13
C ASP A 217 -13.87 -39.87 -41.08
N LYS A 218 -13.86 -41.20 -41.09
CA LYS A 218 -13.11 -41.99 -40.12
C LYS A 218 -11.58 -41.82 -40.29
N ARG A 219 -11.10 -41.85 -41.52
CA ARG A 219 -9.68 -41.67 -41.85
C ARG A 219 -9.20 -40.29 -41.44
N ILE A 220 -10.01 -39.27 -41.79
CA ILE A 220 -9.68 -37.87 -41.45
C ILE A 220 -9.71 -37.70 -39.93
N ALA A 221 -10.67 -38.28 -39.22
CA ALA A 221 -10.73 -38.25 -37.77
C ALA A 221 -9.49 -38.87 -37.12
N ASP A 222 -9.02 -40.02 -37.60
CA ASP A 222 -7.80 -40.67 -37.09
C ASP A 222 -6.56 -39.82 -37.36
N SER A 223 -6.46 -39.23 -38.55
CA SER A 223 -5.35 -38.33 -38.91
C SER A 223 -5.36 -37.05 -38.09
N VAL A 224 -6.53 -36.47 -37.81
CA VAL A 224 -6.68 -35.27 -36.95
C VAL A 224 -6.25 -35.58 -35.50
N VAL A 225 -6.68 -36.75 -34.97
CA VAL A 225 -6.26 -37.16 -33.62
C VAL A 225 -4.74 -37.36 -33.55
N ALA A 226 -4.14 -37.98 -34.58
CA ALA A 226 -2.68 -38.11 -34.66
C ALA A 226 -1.96 -36.78 -34.74
N ALA A 227 -2.46 -35.86 -35.58
CA ALA A 227 -1.89 -34.51 -35.71
C ALA A 227 -1.99 -33.70 -34.41
N LEU A 228 -3.13 -33.71 -33.73
CA LEU A 228 -3.36 -33.07 -32.45
C LEU A 228 -2.47 -33.67 -31.33
N GLY A 229 -2.23 -35.00 -31.37
CA GLY A 229 -1.34 -35.67 -30.45
C GLY A 229 0.10 -35.21 -30.58
N VAL A 230 0.60 -35.11 -31.82
CA VAL A 230 1.97 -34.65 -32.13
C VAL A 230 2.13 -33.15 -31.94
N GLY A 231 1.15 -32.37 -32.39
CA GLY A 231 1.14 -30.91 -32.31
C GLY A 231 0.66 -30.35 -30.95
N LYS A 232 0.54 -31.21 -29.92
CA LYS A 232 0.14 -30.82 -28.56
C LYS A 232 -1.19 -30.04 -28.54
N GLY A 233 -2.18 -30.55 -29.23
CA GLY A 233 -3.51 -29.96 -29.32
C GLY A 233 -3.70 -28.93 -30.44
N SER A 234 -2.70 -28.76 -31.32
CA SER A 234 -2.75 -27.85 -32.46
C SER A 234 -2.41 -28.59 -33.76
N LEU A 235 -3.06 -28.20 -34.83
CA LEU A 235 -2.75 -28.66 -36.20
C LEU A 235 -2.95 -27.55 -37.21
N ALA A 236 -2.46 -27.72 -38.44
CA ALA A 236 -2.72 -26.81 -39.54
C ALA A 236 -3.05 -27.58 -40.82
N MET A 237 -3.91 -26.98 -41.65
CA MET A 237 -4.21 -27.46 -43.00
C MET A 237 -3.53 -26.54 -43.98
N LEU A 238 -2.76 -27.10 -44.87
CA LEU A 238 -2.15 -26.40 -46.01
C LEU A 238 -2.82 -26.83 -47.28
N ASP A 239 -3.44 -25.92 -48.00
CA ASP A 239 -3.93 -26.16 -49.36
C ASP A 239 -2.72 -26.27 -50.33
N ALA A 240 -2.58 -27.39 -51.02
CA ALA A 240 -1.46 -27.67 -51.89
C ALA A 240 -1.51 -26.82 -53.22
N ALA A 241 -2.66 -26.27 -53.57
CA ALA A 241 -2.87 -25.49 -54.80
C ALA A 241 -2.66 -23.99 -54.51
N THR A 242 -3.15 -23.44 -53.44
CA THR A 242 -3.11 -22.01 -53.11
C THR A 242 -1.93 -21.66 -52.20
N GLY A 243 -1.41 -22.63 -51.42
CA GLY A 243 -0.43 -22.43 -50.40
C GLY A 243 -1.01 -21.78 -49.11
N GLU A 244 -2.35 -21.65 -49.03
CA GLU A 244 -3.02 -21.07 -47.88
C GLU A 244 -2.92 -22.01 -46.69
N LEU A 245 -2.53 -21.44 -45.52
CA LEU A 245 -2.37 -22.17 -44.27
C LEU A 245 -3.44 -21.75 -43.28
N ARG A 246 -4.25 -22.70 -42.81
CA ARG A 246 -5.27 -22.47 -41.78
C ARG A 246 -4.99 -23.29 -40.54
N HIS A 247 -5.03 -22.65 -39.40
CA HIS A 247 -4.70 -23.27 -38.12
C HIS A 247 -5.95 -23.68 -37.33
N PHE A 248 -5.88 -24.85 -36.69
CA PHE A 248 -6.90 -25.37 -35.79
C PHE A 248 -6.25 -25.79 -34.47
N SER A 249 -6.95 -25.58 -33.36
CA SER A 249 -6.42 -25.96 -32.07
C SER A 249 -7.54 -26.24 -31.06
N LYS A 250 -7.26 -27.13 -30.11
CA LYS A 250 -8.08 -27.32 -28.90
C LYS A 250 -7.89 -26.15 -27.91
N HIS A 251 -6.84 -25.37 -28.07
CA HIS A 251 -6.57 -24.12 -27.35
C HIS A 251 -7.10 -22.93 -28.16
N LEU A 252 -7.14 -21.77 -27.52
CA LEU A 252 -7.49 -20.53 -28.20
C LEU A 252 -6.46 -20.25 -29.31
N VAL A 253 -6.89 -20.17 -30.54
CA VAL A 253 -6.03 -19.98 -31.71
C VAL A 253 -6.61 -18.92 -32.64
N ASP A 254 -5.73 -18.13 -33.24
CA ASP A 254 -6.03 -17.30 -34.38
C ASP A 254 -5.96 -18.17 -35.64
N PRO A 255 -7.08 -18.38 -36.37
CA PRO A 255 -7.09 -19.25 -37.52
C PRO A 255 -6.16 -18.83 -38.67
N GLU A 256 -5.87 -17.51 -38.79
CA GLU A 256 -5.03 -16.97 -39.87
C GLU A 256 -3.53 -16.99 -39.51
N THR A 257 -3.19 -16.51 -38.32
CA THR A 257 -1.78 -16.36 -37.90
C THR A 257 -1.24 -17.59 -37.18
N GLY A 258 -2.13 -18.51 -36.73
CA GLY A 258 -1.76 -19.65 -35.94
C GLY A 258 -1.29 -19.32 -34.52
N LEU A 259 -1.36 -18.04 -34.11
CA LEU A 259 -1.04 -17.65 -32.75
C LEU A 259 -1.97 -18.37 -31.77
N SER A 260 -1.41 -19.14 -30.88
CA SER A 260 -2.18 -19.88 -29.88
C SER A 260 -1.88 -19.34 -28.49
N ILE A 261 -2.94 -19.04 -27.73
CA ILE A 261 -2.86 -18.54 -26.37
C ILE A 261 -3.50 -19.56 -25.44
N GLN A 262 -2.92 -19.76 -24.26
CA GLN A 262 -3.49 -20.65 -23.26
C GLN A 262 -4.80 -20.09 -22.71
N GLU A 263 -5.71 -20.98 -22.30
CA GLU A 263 -6.94 -20.56 -21.62
C GLU A 263 -6.59 -19.77 -20.34
N PRO A 264 -7.26 -18.63 -20.12
CA PRO A 264 -6.96 -17.80 -19.00
C PRO A 264 -7.40 -18.47 -17.70
N GLN A 265 -6.53 -18.43 -16.72
CA GLN A 265 -6.80 -18.82 -15.34
C GLN A 265 -6.85 -17.57 -14.46
N PRO A 266 -7.45 -17.60 -13.25
CA PRO A 266 -7.48 -16.41 -12.38
C PRO A 266 -6.10 -15.84 -12.08
N HIS A 267 -5.06 -16.67 -12.00
CA HIS A 267 -3.67 -16.24 -11.76
C HIS A 267 -3.05 -15.55 -12.98
N THR A 268 -3.54 -15.79 -14.20
CA THR A 268 -3.12 -15.06 -15.41
C THR A 268 -3.36 -13.56 -15.28
N PHE A 269 -4.40 -13.16 -14.54
CA PHE A 269 -4.77 -11.77 -14.30
C PHE A 269 -4.25 -11.23 -12.96
N SER A 270 -3.30 -11.91 -12.33
CA SER A 270 -2.74 -11.50 -11.03
C SER A 270 -1.36 -10.90 -11.19
N PHE A 271 -1.21 -9.63 -10.81
CA PHE A 271 0.10 -8.99 -10.76
C PHE A 271 0.98 -9.45 -9.57
N ASN A 272 0.46 -10.35 -8.72
CA ASN A 272 1.20 -11.02 -7.65
C ASN A 272 1.65 -12.45 -8.03
N SER A 273 1.21 -12.96 -9.19
CA SER A 273 1.59 -14.28 -9.70
C SER A 273 2.66 -14.17 -10.78
N PRO A 274 3.69 -15.06 -10.80
CA PRO A 274 4.69 -15.13 -11.88
C PRO A 274 4.09 -15.28 -13.27
N GLU A 275 2.91 -15.88 -13.37
CA GLU A 275 2.23 -16.13 -14.64
C GLU A 275 1.47 -14.91 -15.15
N GLY A 276 1.10 -13.97 -14.27
CA GLY A 276 0.31 -12.80 -14.61
C GLY A 276 1.08 -11.48 -14.55
N TYR A 277 2.09 -11.34 -13.73
CA TYR A 277 2.79 -10.07 -13.59
C TYR A 277 3.67 -9.72 -14.79
N CYS A 278 3.81 -8.44 -15.07
CA CYS A 278 4.76 -7.93 -16.05
C CYS A 278 6.20 -8.38 -15.69
N PRO A 279 6.93 -9.08 -16.59
CA PRO A 279 8.26 -9.58 -16.28
C PRO A 279 9.28 -8.47 -16.02
N HIS A 280 9.08 -7.26 -16.55
CA HIS A 280 9.99 -6.13 -16.40
C HIS A 280 9.86 -5.49 -14.99
N CYS A 281 8.68 -5.06 -14.59
CA CYS A 281 8.45 -4.44 -13.28
C CYS A 281 8.05 -5.44 -12.19
N LYS A 282 7.95 -6.73 -12.49
CA LYS A 282 7.53 -7.79 -11.55
C LYS A 282 6.23 -7.48 -10.79
N GLY A 283 5.29 -6.82 -11.46
CA GLY A 283 3.97 -6.49 -10.89
C GLY A 283 3.92 -5.17 -10.13
N LEU A 284 4.94 -4.35 -10.14
CA LEU A 284 4.95 -3.04 -9.47
C LEU A 284 4.23 -1.95 -10.27
N GLY A 285 4.22 -2.04 -11.60
CA GLY A 285 3.66 -1.04 -12.50
C GLY A 285 4.60 0.15 -12.75
N THR A 286 5.59 0.31 -11.90
CA THR A 286 6.62 1.34 -12.00
C THR A 286 8.00 0.70 -11.96
N VAL A 287 8.98 1.41 -12.48
CA VAL A 287 10.40 1.08 -12.41
C VAL A 287 11.16 2.30 -11.91
N PRO A 288 12.31 2.14 -11.25
CA PRO A 288 13.14 3.30 -10.91
C PRO A 288 13.40 4.16 -12.15
N ASP A 289 13.38 5.48 -11.99
CA ASP A 289 13.74 6.42 -13.06
C ASP A 289 15.24 6.34 -13.31
N VAL A 290 15.65 5.47 -14.25
CA VAL A 290 17.04 5.11 -14.56
C VAL A 290 17.48 5.76 -15.85
N ALA A 291 17.28 7.05 -16.03
CA ALA A 291 18.04 7.77 -17.04
C ALA A 291 19.51 7.79 -16.55
N MET A 292 20.40 7.09 -17.27
CA MET A 292 21.84 7.00 -16.90
C MET A 292 22.47 8.39 -16.77
N ASP A 293 21.99 9.36 -17.54
CA ASP A 293 22.38 10.77 -17.44
C ASP A 293 22.01 11.41 -16.07
N ASN A 294 21.00 10.89 -15.38
CA ASN A 294 20.65 11.34 -14.01
C ASN A 294 21.50 10.64 -12.94
N ILE A 295 21.98 9.44 -13.21
CA ILE A 295 22.83 8.65 -12.31
C ILE A 295 24.27 9.09 -12.44
N ILE A 296 24.77 9.23 -13.68
CA ILE A 296 26.11 9.68 -14.02
C ILE A 296 25.98 10.93 -14.92
N PRO A 297 25.72 12.10 -14.33
CA PRO A 297 25.54 13.33 -15.11
C PRO A 297 26.81 13.77 -15.85
N ASP A 298 27.96 13.41 -15.34
CA ASP A 298 29.26 13.70 -15.90
C ASP A 298 30.21 12.52 -15.69
N PRO A 299 30.46 11.71 -16.73
CA PRO A 299 31.32 10.53 -16.63
C PRO A 299 32.80 10.87 -16.40
N HIS A 300 33.21 12.14 -16.59
CA HIS A 300 34.58 12.58 -16.31
C HIS A 300 34.83 12.92 -14.83
N LYS A 301 33.78 12.96 -14.01
CA LYS A 301 33.91 13.08 -12.57
C LYS A 301 34.22 11.73 -11.93
N SER A 302 34.97 11.80 -10.81
CA SER A 302 35.23 10.64 -9.98
C SER A 302 34.03 10.30 -9.07
N ILE A 303 33.98 9.07 -8.56
CA ILE A 303 32.99 8.66 -7.55
C ILE A 303 33.12 9.53 -6.29
N ALA A 304 34.36 9.85 -5.87
CA ALA A 304 34.63 10.67 -4.70
C ALA A 304 34.09 12.10 -4.83
N ASP A 305 34.08 12.64 -6.06
CA ASP A 305 33.60 13.99 -6.37
C ASP A 305 32.11 14.03 -6.75
N GLY A 306 31.39 12.94 -6.48
CA GLY A 306 29.95 12.85 -6.72
C GLY A 306 29.58 12.55 -8.18
N GLY A 307 30.46 11.89 -8.92
CA GLY A 307 30.18 11.46 -10.31
C GLY A 307 29.02 10.50 -10.41
N ILE A 308 28.71 9.72 -9.35
CA ILE A 308 27.44 8.99 -9.17
C ILE A 308 26.52 9.85 -8.32
N ALA A 309 25.60 10.57 -8.95
CA ALA A 309 24.76 11.57 -8.32
C ALA A 309 23.98 11.09 -7.05
N PRO A 310 23.38 9.90 -7.03
CA PRO A 310 22.69 9.38 -5.84
C PRO A 310 23.62 9.06 -4.66
N LEU A 311 24.90 8.75 -4.88
CA LEU A 311 25.89 8.58 -3.81
C LEU A 311 26.34 9.92 -3.23
N GLY A 312 26.33 10.96 -4.07
CA GLY A 312 26.90 12.27 -3.72
C GLY A 312 28.41 12.23 -3.53
N ASN A 313 28.97 13.31 -2.99
CA ASN A 313 30.40 13.40 -2.69
C ASN A 313 30.78 12.42 -1.57
N ARG A 314 32.02 11.93 -1.60
CA ARG A 314 32.56 11.02 -0.59
C ARG A 314 32.34 11.54 0.82
N ARG A 315 31.75 10.70 1.67
CA ARG A 315 31.50 10.95 3.09
C ARG A 315 31.95 9.73 3.90
N ASP A 316 32.32 9.99 5.13
CA ASP A 316 32.67 8.93 6.09
C ASP A 316 31.37 8.26 6.59
N ASN A 317 30.86 7.33 5.82
CA ASN A 317 29.63 6.59 6.11
C ASN A 317 29.68 5.15 5.56
N ARG A 318 28.82 4.29 6.08
CA ARG A 318 28.78 2.87 5.76
C ARG A 318 28.59 2.57 4.27
N LYS A 319 27.94 3.45 3.49
CA LYS A 319 27.78 3.25 2.05
C LYS A 319 29.13 3.35 1.33
N PHE A 320 29.91 4.37 1.65
CA PHE A 320 31.24 4.52 1.06
C PHE A 320 32.22 3.46 1.53
N ASP A 321 32.07 2.92 2.76
CA ASP A 321 32.85 1.77 3.22
C ASP A 321 32.62 0.53 2.33
N VAL A 322 31.38 0.29 1.90
CA VAL A 322 31.04 -0.80 0.96
C VAL A 322 31.59 -0.50 -0.43
N VAL A 323 31.44 0.73 -0.93
CA VAL A 323 31.97 1.16 -2.24
C VAL A 323 33.49 1.02 -2.28
N GLU A 324 34.19 1.35 -1.19
CA GLU A 324 35.65 1.12 -1.07
C GLU A 324 36.02 -0.36 -1.05
N ALA A 325 35.19 -1.22 -0.44
CA ALA A 325 35.39 -2.66 -0.48
C ALA A 325 35.21 -3.23 -1.89
N ILE A 326 34.23 -2.70 -2.66
CA ILE A 326 34.04 -3.01 -4.07
C ILE A 326 35.25 -2.54 -4.89
N ALA A 327 35.70 -1.29 -4.70
CA ALA A 327 36.84 -0.72 -5.39
C ALA A 327 38.12 -1.56 -5.18
N ARG A 328 38.37 -2.02 -3.96
CA ARG A 328 39.46 -2.95 -3.65
C ARG A 328 39.36 -4.29 -4.38
N LYS A 329 38.16 -4.85 -4.47
CA LYS A 329 37.93 -6.14 -5.13
C LYS A 329 38.10 -6.05 -6.65
N TYR A 330 37.59 -5.01 -7.27
CA TYR A 330 37.62 -4.80 -8.72
C TYR A 330 38.82 -3.95 -9.18
N ASN A 331 39.74 -3.62 -8.25
CA ASN A 331 41.02 -2.95 -8.48
C ASN A 331 40.89 -1.61 -9.24
N PHE A 332 40.02 -0.72 -8.75
CA PHE A 332 39.88 0.65 -9.23
C PHE A 332 39.94 1.67 -8.05
N SER A 333 40.21 2.95 -8.36
CA SER A 333 40.24 4.03 -7.39
C SER A 333 38.95 4.85 -7.41
N LEU A 334 38.46 5.27 -6.24
CA LEU A 334 37.31 6.17 -6.15
C LEU A 334 37.57 7.57 -6.73
N TYR A 335 38.85 7.89 -6.98
CA TYR A 335 39.30 9.19 -7.48
C TYR A 335 39.57 9.18 -9.01
N GLU A 336 39.38 8.05 -9.66
CA GLU A 336 39.45 7.93 -11.12
C GLU A 336 38.12 8.36 -11.75
N PRO A 337 38.13 8.97 -12.97
CA PRO A 337 36.91 9.24 -13.71
C PRO A 337 36.07 7.99 -13.92
N ILE A 338 34.76 8.13 -13.86
CA ILE A 338 33.85 6.96 -14.05
C ILE A 338 34.02 6.35 -15.43
N SER A 339 34.33 7.18 -16.46
CA SER A 339 34.63 6.72 -17.82
C SER A 339 35.79 5.73 -17.91
N ASP A 340 36.71 5.76 -16.94
CA ASP A 340 37.93 4.95 -16.96
C ASP A 340 37.79 3.68 -16.11
N LEU A 341 36.66 3.53 -15.39
CA LEU A 341 36.39 2.38 -14.54
C LEU A 341 35.96 1.14 -15.34
N PRO A 342 36.24 -0.07 -14.83
CA PRO A 342 35.73 -1.30 -15.44
C PRO A 342 34.20 -1.29 -15.54
N GLU A 343 33.64 -1.61 -16.70
CA GLU A 343 32.20 -1.64 -16.93
C GLU A 343 31.46 -2.55 -15.94
N GLU A 344 32.05 -3.69 -15.58
CA GLU A 344 31.50 -4.61 -14.58
C GLU A 344 31.38 -3.94 -13.20
N ALA A 345 32.37 -3.14 -12.79
CA ALA A 345 32.36 -2.43 -11.53
C ALA A 345 31.30 -1.31 -11.52
N VAL A 346 31.18 -0.56 -12.60
CA VAL A 346 30.15 0.47 -12.76
C VAL A 346 28.75 -0.16 -12.72
N ASN A 347 28.55 -1.25 -13.45
CA ASN A 347 27.28 -1.98 -13.42
C ASN A 347 26.95 -2.51 -12.03
N LEU A 348 27.92 -3.05 -11.31
CA LEU A 348 27.73 -3.53 -9.94
C LEU A 348 27.40 -2.37 -8.98
N LEU A 349 28.07 -1.23 -9.10
CA LEU A 349 27.75 -0.05 -8.28
C LEU A 349 26.32 0.44 -8.51
N ILE A 350 25.86 0.41 -9.76
CA ILE A 350 24.53 0.90 -10.15
C ILE A 350 23.43 -0.11 -9.81
N TYR A 351 23.56 -1.35 -10.27
CA TYR A 351 22.49 -2.37 -10.19
C TYR A 351 22.58 -3.29 -8.98
N GLY A 352 23.69 -3.24 -8.23
CA GLY A 352 23.91 -4.14 -7.11
C GLY A 352 24.41 -5.53 -7.51
N SER A 353 24.62 -6.37 -6.51
CA SER A 353 25.03 -7.77 -6.66
C SER A 353 24.61 -8.58 -5.44
N ASP A 354 24.32 -9.86 -5.64
CA ASP A 354 24.11 -10.83 -4.57
C ASP A 354 25.41 -11.21 -3.84
N GLU A 355 26.55 -10.67 -4.27
CA GLU A 355 27.83 -10.88 -3.64
C GLU A 355 27.96 -10.11 -2.32
N PHE A 356 28.68 -10.73 -1.37
CA PHE A 356 29.00 -10.10 -0.10
C PHE A 356 30.40 -9.49 -0.11
N PHE A 357 30.50 -8.24 0.32
CA PHE A 357 31.74 -7.48 0.43
C PHE A 357 32.17 -7.38 1.87
N ARG A 358 33.47 -7.54 2.12
CA ARG A 358 34.04 -7.41 3.47
C ARG A 358 34.31 -5.97 3.80
N VAL A 359 33.57 -5.42 4.76
CA VAL A 359 33.65 -4.02 5.22
C VAL A 359 34.22 -4.01 6.64
N GLY A 360 35.18 -3.10 6.91
CA GLY A 360 35.86 -2.97 8.19
C GLY A 360 37.15 -3.75 8.27
N GLU A 361 37.93 -3.53 9.35
CA GLU A 361 39.25 -4.12 9.58
C GLU A 361 39.27 -5.09 10.79
N GLY A 362 40.06 -6.15 10.70
CA GLY A 362 40.29 -7.11 11.79
C GLY A 362 39.01 -7.80 12.27
N ASN A 363 38.85 -7.92 13.59
CA ASN A 363 37.72 -8.62 14.23
C ASN A 363 36.36 -7.87 14.12
N LEU A 364 36.36 -6.64 13.60
CA LEU A 364 35.17 -5.82 13.39
C LEU A 364 34.66 -5.88 11.93
N SER A 365 35.26 -6.70 11.08
CA SER A 365 34.84 -6.85 9.69
C SER A 365 33.48 -7.55 9.58
N GLN A 366 32.60 -7.00 8.74
CA GLN A 366 31.28 -7.57 8.43
C GLN A 366 31.16 -7.86 6.93
N MET A 367 30.45 -8.92 6.58
CA MET A 367 30.08 -9.21 5.20
C MET A 367 28.77 -8.49 4.90
N VAL A 368 28.77 -7.61 3.90
CA VAL A 368 27.63 -6.75 3.52
C VAL A 368 27.34 -6.93 2.04
N ALA A 369 26.11 -7.17 1.68
CA ALA A 369 25.64 -7.14 0.30
C ALA A 369 25.50 -5.68 -0.17
N TRP A 370 25.73 -5.43 -1.46
CA TRP A 370 25.54 -4.15 -2.08
C TRP A 370 24.28 -4.19 -2.97
N PRO A 371 23.17 -3.53 -2.57
CA PRO A 371 21.92 -3.57 -3.32
C PRO A 371 21.96 -2.73 -4.62
N GLY A 372 22.99 -1.91 -4.78
CA GLY A 372 23.12 -0.95 -5.88
C GLY A 372 22.61 0.44 -5.51
N VAL A 373 23.03 1.42 -6.30
CA VAL A 373 22.60 2.82 -6.13
C VAL A 373 21.13 2.99 -6.49
N LEU A 374 20.60 2.14 -7.36
CA LEU A 374 19.20 2.16 -7.80
C LEU A 374 18.20 1.82 -6.68
N ASP A 375 18.63 1.05 -5.68
CA ASP A 375 17.78 0.71 -4.52
C ASP A 375 17.47 1.93 -3.64
N ASP A 376 18.28 2.98 -3.74
CA ASP A 376 18.11 4.26 -3.01
C ASP A 376 17.30 5.30 -3.80
N ILE A 377 16.86 5.01 -5.02
CA ILE A 377 16.11 5.96 -5.87
C ILE A 377 14.63 5.84 -5.57
N ASP A 378 14.10 6.83 -4.85
CA ASP A 378 12.67 6.94 -4.55
C ASP A 378 11.84 7.40 -5.78
N GLU A 379 12.47 8.01 -6.78
CA GLU A 379 11.78 8.44 -8.01
C GLU A 379 11.54 7.25 -8.92
N THR A 380 10.28 6.98 -9.23
CA THR A 380 9.87 5.90 -10.13
C THR A 380 9.09 6.45 -11.31
N VAL A 381 9.28 5.84 -12.46
CA VAL A 381 8.50 6.12 -13.69
C VAL A 381 7.59 4.94 -14.01
N VAL A 382 6.56 5.21 -14.78
CA VAL A 382 5.66 4.16 -15.27
C VAL A 382 6.46 3.15 -16.09
N CYS A 383 6.24 1.87 -15.84
CA CYS A 383 6.93 0.79 -16.56
C CYS A 383 6.62 0.86 -18.06
N PRO A 384 7.62 0.98 -18.95
CA PRO A 384 7.39 1.13 -20.39
C PRO A 384 6.82 -0.12 -21.06
N VAL A 385 6.94 -1.31 -20.43
CA VAL A 385 6.45 -2.57 -21.00
C VAL A 385 4.97 -2.78 -20.72
N CYS A 386 4.52 -2.48 -19.51
CA CYS A 386 3.12 -2.70 -19.10
C CYS A 386 2.32 -1.40 -18.97
N GLU A 387 2.92 -0.25 -19.22
CA GLU A 387 2.27 1.08 -19.15
C GLU A 387 1.50 1.30 -17.85
N GLY A 388 2.03 0.78 -16.73
CA GLY A 388 1.42 0.90 -15.42
C GLY A 388 0.38 -0.20 -15.07
N SER A 389 -0.04 -1.03 -16.01
CA SER A 389 -1.06 -2.07 -15.79
C SER A 389 -0.61 -3.19 -14.84
N ARG A 390 0.68 -3.30 -14.53
CA ARG A 390 1.31 -4.33 -13.69
C ARG A 390 1.26 -5.75 -14.26
N LEU A 391 0.46 -5.98 -15.30
CA LEU A 391 0.20 -7.29 -15.91
C LEU A 391 1.05 -7.49 -17.18
N ARG A 392 1.16 -8.74 -17.60
CA ARG A 392 1.76 -9.08 -18.88
C ARG A 392 0.94 -8.49 -20.02
N PRO A 393 1.57 -8.00 -21.10
CA PRO A 393 0.85 -7.47 -22.27
C PRO A 393 -0.14 -8.46 -22.88
N GLU A 394 0.14 -9.77 -22.79
CA GLU A 394 -0.72 -10.83 -23.33
C GLU A 394 -2.08 -10.88 -22.62
N THR A 395 -2.20 -10.37 -21.41
CA THR A 395 -3.49 -10.29 -20.69
C THR A 395 -4.48 -9.34 -21.36
N ASN A 396 -4.01 -8.38 -22.16
CA ASN A 396 -4.83 -7.44 -22.90
C ASN A 396 -5.59 -8.10 -24.08
N CYS A 397 -5.25 -9.37 -24.41
CA CYS A 397 -5.99 -10.18 -25.38
C CYS A 397 -7.39 -10.54 -24.86
N PHE A 398 -7.61 -10.54 -23.56
CA PHE A 398 -8.86 -10.96 -22.92
C PHE A 398 -9.73 -9.75 -22.58
N ARG A 399 -10.95 -9.72 -23.13
CA ARG A 399 -11.86 -8.59 -22.97
C ARG A 399 -13.26 -9.03 -22.55
N ILE A 400 -13.94 -8.22 -21.76
CA ILE A 400 -15.37 -8.32 -21.44
C ILE A 400 -16.03 -7.01 -21.86
N ALA A 401 -17.05 -7.09 -22.70
CA ALA A 401 -17.70 -5.92 -23.29
C ALA A 401 -16.67 -4.91 -23.87
N GLY A 402 -15.66 -5.43 -24.57
CA GLY A 402 -14.61 -4.64 -25.22
C GLY A 402 -13.50 -4.11 -24.31
N LYS A 403 -13.59 -4.29 -22.99
CA LYS A 403 -12.62 -3.77 -22.01
C LYS A 403 -11.73 -4.86 -21.44
N THR A 404 -10.46 -4.55 -21.24
CA THR A 404 -9.46 -5.37 -20.54
C THR A 404 -9.61 -5.24 -19.02
N ILE A 405 -9.02 -6.17 -18.26
CA ILE A 405 -9.04 -6.10 -16.80
C ILE A 405 -8.31 -4.84 -16.27
N SER A 406 -7.25 -4.42 -16.96
CA SER A 406 -6.50 -3.22 -16.61
C SER A 406 -7.32 -1.95 -16.80
N GLU A 407 -8.03 -1.82 -17.93
CA GLU A 407 -8.95 -0.71 -18.19
C GLU A 407 -10.09 -0.67 -17.16
N VAL A 408 -10.63 -1.83 -16.80
CA VAL A 408 -11.68 -1.94 -15.77
C VAL A 408 -11.16 -1.55 -14.40
N SER A 409 -9.93 -1.93 -14.05
CA SER A 409 -9.31 -1.61 -12.77
C SER A 409 -8.94 -0.11 -12.64
N ALA A 410 -8.67 0.55 -13.75
CA ALA A 410 -8.36 1.97 -13.82
C ALA A 410 -9.60 2.89 -13.84
N MET A 411 -10.81 2.33 -13.95
CA MET A 411 -12.05 3.10 -13.87
C MET A 411 -12.25 3.65 -12.46
N GLU A 412 -12.84 4.84 -12.37
CA GLU A 412 -13.44 5.29 -11.11
C GLU A 412 -14.52 4.32 -10.66
N ILE A 413 -14.64 4.10 -9.34
CA ILE A 413 -15.62 3.17 -8.76
C ILE A 413 -17.05 3.48 -9.23
N SER A 414 -17.38 4.76 -9.42
CA SER A 414 -18.68 5.19 -9.99
C SER A 414 -18.88 4.73 -11.43
N GLU A 415 -17.83 4.76 -12.26
CA GLU A 415 -17.85 4.26 -13.64
C GLU A 415 -17.90 2.74 -13.66
N LEU A 416 -17.11 2.10 -12.80
CA LEU A 416 -17.11 0.64 -12.64
C LEU A 416 -18.49 0.11 -12.27
N GLN A 417 -19.22 0.78 -11.35
CA GLN A 417 -20.59 0.41 -11.00
C GLN A 417 -21.52 0.46 -12.22
N ARG A 418 -21.45 1.56 -13.01
CA ARG A 418 -22.24 1.72 -14.22
C ARG A 418 -21.91 0.62 -15.24
N TRP A 419 -20.64 0.31 -15.43
CA TRP A 419 -20.20 -0.76 -16.32
C TRP A 419 -20.71 -2.13 -15.85
N LEU A 420 -20.56 -2.49 -14.57
CA LEU A 420 -21.07 -3.76 -14.01
C LEU A 420 -22.59 -3.91 -14.13
N ASN A 421 -23.34 -2.82 -13.94
CA ASN A 421 -24.80 -2.82 -14.08
C ASN A 421 -25.25 -2.93 -15.53
N GLY A 422 -24.47 -2.39 -16.48
CA GLY A 422 -24.73 -2.47 -17.91
C GLY A 422 -24.28 -3.77 -18.57
N LEU A 423 -23.56 -4.65 -17.86
CA LEU A 423 -23.08 -5.92 -18.43
C LEU A 423 -24.22 -6.89 -18.72
N THR A 424 -24.38 -7.21 -19.98
CA THR A 424 -25.29 -8.25 -20.47
C THR A 424 -24.45 -9.39 -21.03
N LEU A 425 -24.24 -10.43 -20.22
CA LEU A 425 -23.61 -11.67 -20.66
C LEU A 425 -24.67 -12.67 -21.12
N THR A 426 -24.36 -13.51 -22.10
CA THR A 426 -25.26 -14.49 -22.66
C THR A 426 -24.72 -15.92 -22.54
N GLY A 427 -25.58 -16.90 -22.67
CA GLY A 427 -25.22 -18.31 -22.70
C GLY A 427 -24.49 -18.80 -21.44
N ARG A 428 -23.44 -19.59 -21.63
CA ARG A 428 -22.63 -20.18 -20.54
C ARG A 428 -21.95 -19.12 -19.65
N ALA A 429 -21.49 -18.03 -20.27
CA ALA A 429 -20.84 -16.93 -19.53
C ALA A 429 -21.80 -16.30 -18.52
N ALA A 430 -23.06 -16.07 -18.88
CA ALA A 430 -24.08 -15.53 -17.98
C ALA A 430 -24.36 -16.46 -16.79
N ALA A 431 -24.44 -17.77 -17.02
CA ALA A 431 -24.70 -18.71 -15.94
C ALA A 431 -23.56 -18.78 -14.92
N VAL A 432 -22.32 -18.82 -15.39
CA VAL A 432 -21.13 -18.94 -14.54
C VAL A 432 -20.83 -17.64 -13.81
N SER A 433 -21.19 -16.48 -14.38
CA SER A 433 -20.82 -15.17 -13.84
C SER A 433 -21.88 -14.56 -12.91
N ARG A 434 -23.05 -15.16 -12.77
CA ARG A 434 -24.16 -14.60 -11.99
C ARG A 434 -23.76 -14.22 -10.57
N ASP A 435 -23.19 -15.17 -9.83
CA ASP A 435 -22.84 -14.97 -8.44
C ASP A 435 -21.63 -14.06 -8.30
N ILE A 436 -20.67 -14.14 -9.23
CA ILE A 436 -19.49 -13.26 -9.29
C ILE A 436 -19.93 -11.81 -9.50
N LEU A 437 -20.86 -11.57 -10.43
CA LEU A 437 -21.36 -10.22 -10.71
C LEU A 437 -22.18 -9.66 -9.54
N LYS A 438 -22.92 -10.50 -8.83
CA LYS A 438 -23.63 -10.09 -7.62
C LYS A 438 -22.64 -9.61 -6.56
N GLU A 439 -21.62 -10.40 -6.24
CA GLU A 439 -20.60 -10.05 -5.25
C GLU A 439 -19.83 -8.77 -5.66
N LEU A 440 -19.47 -8.64 -6.94
CA LEU A 440 -18.82 -7.43 -7.45
C LEU A 440 -19.69 -6.17 -7.28
N ARG A 441 -20.97 -6.27 -7.61
CA ARG A 441 -21.92 -5.14 -7.48
C ARG A 441 -22.12 -4.74 -6.03
N ASP A 442 -22.26 -5.72 -5.13
CA ASP A 442 -22.44 -5.48 -3.71
C ASP A 442 -21.19 -4.79 -3.14
N ARG A 443 -19.98 -5.31 -3.38
CA ARG A 443 -18.71 -4.75 -2.88
C ARG A 443 -18.41 -3.36 -3.44
N VAL A 444 -18.66 -3.14 -4.73
CA VAL A 444 -18.52 -1.81 -5.36
C VAL A 444 -19.56 -0.83 -4.77
N GLY A 445 -20.77 -1.31 -4.51
CA GLY A 445 -21.82 -0.54 -3.84
C GLY A 445 -21.37 -0.04 -2.45
N PHE A 446 -20.77 -0.91 -1.63
CA PHE A 446 -20.28 -0.52 -0.29
C PHE A 446 -19.20 0.56 -0.34
N LEU A 447 -18.33 0.56 -1.36
CA LEU A 447 -17.34 1.62 -1.53
C LEU A 447 -18.00 2.97 -1.86
N ILE A 448 -19.07 2.96 -2.62
CA ILE A 448 -19.86 4.17 -2.93
C ILE A 448 -20.60 4.68 -1.68
N ASP A 449 -21.17 3.75 -0.90
CA ASP A 449 -21.91 4.08 0.32
C ASP A 449 -21.03 4.75 1.38
N VAL A 450 -19.72 4.46 1.39
CA VAL A 450 -18.74 5.15 2.25
C VAL A 450 -18.09 6.38 1.61
N GLY A 451 -18.55 6.81 0.42
CA GLY A 451 -18.11 8.03 -0.26
C GLY A 451 -16.75 7.92 -0.94
N LEU A 452 -16.42 6.76 -1.50
CA LEU A 452 -15.16 6.49 -2.21
C LEU A 452 -15.34 6.32 -3.72
N GLU A 453 -16.40 6.89 -4.28
CA GLU A 453 -16.76 6.75 -5.69
C GLU A 453 -15.71 7.24 -6.69
N TYR A 454 -14.81 8.12 -6.27
CA TYR A 454 -13.74 8.72 -7.10
C TYR A 454 -12.44 7.92 -7.15
N LEU A 455 -12.29 6.88 -6.31
CA LEU A 455 -11.11 6.04 -6.32
C LEU A 455 -11.13 5.05 -7.49
N THR A 456 -9.94 4.54 -7.84
CA THR A 456 -9.76 3.44 -8.79
C THR A 456 -9.26 2.19 -8.09
N LEU A 457 -9.53 1.00 -8.65
CA LEU A 457 -9.12 -0.27 -8.01
C LEU A 457 -7.60 -0.50 -8.05
N ASP A 458 -6.91 0.05 -9.04
CA ASP A 458 -5.46 -0.05 -9.22
C ASP A 458 -4.67 0.91 -8.33
N ARG A 459 -5.35 1.87 -7.68
CA ARG A 459 -4.70 2.85 -6.81
C ARG A 459 -3.96 2.16 -5.66
N ALA A 460 -2.67 2.47 -5.52
CA ALA A 460 -1.81 1.91 -4.48
C ALA A 460 -2.26 2.39 -3.09
N THR A 461 -2.27 1.46 -2.12
CA THR A 461 -2.71 1.78 -0.75
C THR A 461 -1.83 2.78 -0.02
N GLY A 462 -0.53 2.82 -0.35
CA GLY A 462 0.40 3.81 0.20
C GLY A 462 0.10 5.26 -0.22
N SER A 463 -0.71 5.48 -1.28
CA SER A 463 -1.13 6.81 -1.74
C SER A 463 -2.44 7.29 -1.11
N LEU A 464 -3.09 6.45 -0.29
CA LEU A 464 -4.36 6.76 0.35
C LEU A 464 -4.14 7.60 1.60
N SER A 465 -5.03 8.55 1.84
CA SER A 465 -5.12 9.21 3.14
C SER A 465 -5.58 8.24 4.23
N GLY A 466 -5.28 8.55 5.50
CA GLY A 466 -5.74 7.73 6.63
C GLY A 466 -7.24 7.49 6.64
N GLY A 467 -8.04 8.52 6.35
CA GLY A 467 -9.50 8.40 6.26
C GLY A 467 -9.98 7.56 5.07
N GLU A 468 -9.33 7.62 3.89
CA GLU A 468 -9.65 6.75 2.76
C GLU A 468 -9.37 5.29 3.09
N SER A 469 -8.20 5.01 3.69
CA SER A 469 -7.82 3.66 4.11
C SER A 469 -8.80 3.07 5.15
N GLN A 470 -9.20 3.88 6.12
CA GLN A 470 -10.18 3.50 7.13
C GLN A 470 -11.55 3.16 6.52
N ARG A 471 -12.04 3.98 5.59
CA ARG A 471 -13.32 3.76 4.91
C ARG A 471 -13.30 2.54 4.00
N ILE A 472 -12.18 2.25 3.34
CA ILE A 472 -12.00 1.00 2.57
C ILE A 472 -12.16 -0.21 3.51
N ARG A 473 -11.52 -0.18 4.66
CA ARG A 473 -11.67 -1.25 5.67
C ARG A 473 -13.11 -1.36 6.16
N LEU A 474 -13.77 -0.23 6.42
CA LEU A 474 -15.18 -0.21 6.80
C LEU A 474 -16.06 -0.86 5.71
N ALA A 475 -15.90 -0.47 4.45
CA ALA A 475 -16.63 -1.05 3.32
C ALA A 475 -16.41 -2.56 3.20
N THR A 476 -15.17 -3.03 3.41
CA THR A 476 -14.84 -4.46 3.41
C THR A 476 -15.56 -5.20 4.56
N GLN A 477 -15.64 -4.59 5.74
CA GLN A 477 -16.31 -5.20 6.89
C GLN A 477 -17.84 -5.23 6.73
N ILE A 478 -18.44 -4.20 6.15
CA ILE A 478 -19.88 -4.20 5.76
C ILE A 478 -20.14 -5.37 4.81
N GLY A 479 -19.26 -5.57 3.84
CA GLY A 479 -19.33 -6.66 2.88
C GLY A 479 -19.24 -8.06 3.49
N SER A 480 -18.67 -8.20 4.71
CA SER A 480 -18.57 -9.49 5.39
C SER A 480 -19.90 -10.01 5.94
N ARG A 481 -20.92 -9.16 6.06
CA ARG A 481 -22.28 -9.49 6.58
C ARG A 481 -22.26 -10.20 7.93
N LEU A 482 -21.28 -9.87 8.77
CA LEU A 482 -21.21 -10.42 10.14
C LEU A 482 -22.32 -9.80 10.99
N VAL A 483 -22.92 -10.61 11.82
CA VAL A 483 -23.98 -10.20 12.77
C VAL A 483 -23.53 -10.45 14.21
N ASN A 484 -24.09 -9.69 15.15
CA ASN A 484 -23.77 -9.77 16.59
C ASN A 484 -22.27 -9.50 16.89
N VAL A 485 -21.67 -8.58 16.14
CA VAL A 485 -20.28 -8.12 16.28
C VAL A 485 -20.28 -6.71 16.88
N ILE A 486 -19.27 -6.39 17.67
CA ILE A 486 -18.98 -5.03 18.12
C ILE A 486 -17.97 -4.40 17.16
N TYR A 487 -18.36 -3.35 16.48
CA TYR A 487 -17.46 -2.53 15.66
C TYR A 487 -17.00 -1.31 16.46
N ILE A 488 -15.68 -1.10 16.55
CA ILE A 488 -15.09 0.08 17.18
C ILE A 488 -14.34 0.88 16.13
N LEU A 489 -14.72 2.14 15.94
CA LEU A 489 -14.13 3.03 14.95
C LEU A 489 -13.50 4.26 15.61
N ASP A 490 -12.34 4.69 15.12
CA ASP A 490 -11.62 5.87 15.60
C ASP A 490 -11.75 7.01 14.59
N GLU A 491 -12.47 8.07 14.95
CA GLU A 491 -12.69 9.30 14.17
C GLU A 491 -12.95 9.06 12.66
N PRO A 492 -13.94 8.24 12.27
CA PRO A 492 -14.15 7.87 10.88
C PRO A 492 -14.59 9.03 9.98
N SER A 493 -15.04 10.15 10.54
CA SER A 493 -15.44 11.36 9.80
C SER A 493 -14.27 12.25 9.40
N ILE A 494 -13.05 11.96 9.88
CA ILE A 494 -11.88 12.81 9.65
C ILE A 494 -11.60 13.04 8.16
N GLY A 495 -11.40 14.32 7.80
CA GLY A 495 -11.12 14.71 6.41
C GLY A 495 -12.31 14.59 5.45
N LEU A 496 -13.51 14.27 5.94
CA LEU A 496 -14.73 14.24 5.15
C LEU A 496 -15.35 15.63 4.95
N HIS A 497 -15.90 15.82 3.77
CA HIS A 497 -16.86 16.87 3.55
C HIS A 497 -18.22 16.50 4.18
N GLN A 498 -19.00 17.46 4.65
CA GLN A 498 -20.31 17.17 5.26
C GLN A 498 -21.21 16.26 4.42
N ARG A 499 -21.24 16.47 3.09
CA ARG A 499 -21.97 15.59 2.16
C ARG A 499 -21.59 14.13 2.28
N ASP A 500 -20.28 13.86 2.38
CA ASP A 500 -19.76 12.49 2.41
C ASP A 500 -19.93 11.87 3.82
N ASN A 501 -19.96 12.73 4.87
CA ASN A 501 -20.25 12.30 6.23
C ASN A 501 -21.67 11.70 6.37
N TYR A 502 -22.66 12.24 5.67
CA TYR A 502 -24.01 11.65 5.68
C TYR A 502 -24.05 10.25 5.08
N LYS A 503 -23.25 9.96 4.06
CA LYS A 503 -23.12 8.59 3.50
C LYS A 503 -22.51 7.65 4.52
N LEU A 504 -21.42 8.06 5.17
CA LEU A 504 -20.78 7.29 6.24
C LEU A 504 -21.76 6.97 7.37
N LEU A 505 -22.53 7.97 7.84
CA LEU A 505 -23.54 7.76 8.87
C LEU A 505 -24.64 6.79 8.45
N GLY A 506 -25.04 6.81 7.18
CA GLY A 506 -25.92 5.80 6.59
C GLY A 506 -25.36 4.40 6.71
N SER A 507 -24.10 4.22 6.37
CA SER A 507 -23.39 2.93 6.45
C SER A 507 -23.24 2.41 7.90
N LEU A 508 -22.94 3.30 8.85
CA LEU A 508 -22.84 2.93 10.29
C LEU A 508 -24.20 2.51 10.86
N ARG A 509 -25.28 3.21 10.47
CA ARG A 509 -26.64 2.81 10.86
C ARG A 509 -27.05 1.49 10.24
N HIS A 510 -26.68 1.24 8.99
CA HIS A 510 -26.93 -0.04 8.33
C HIS A 510 -26.25 -1.20 9.07
N LEU A 511 -24.96 -1.04 9.46
CA LEU A 511 -24.28 -2.04 10.29
C LEU A 511 -25.01 -2.32 11.62
N ARG A 512 -25.49 -1.27 12.30
CA ARG A 512 -26.32 -1.42 13.51
C ARG A 512 -27.60 -2.17 13.22
N ASP A 513 -28.31 -1.80 12.16
CA ASP A 513 -29.61 -2.36 11.82
C ASP A 513 -29.53 -3.85 11.39
N GLU A 514 -28.35 -4.30 10.98
CA GLU A 514 -28.04 -5.73 10.79
C GLU A 514 -27.83 -6.52 12.10
N GLY A 515 -28.00 -5.88 13.25
CA GLY A 515 -27.89 -6.52 14.56
C GLY A 515 -26.51 -6.41 15.20
N ASN A 516 -25.69 -5.48 14.77
CA ASN A 516 -24.35 -5.22 15.33
C ASN A 516 -24.39 -4.06 16.35
N THR A 517 -23.39 -4.05 17.22
CA THR A 517 -23.11 -2.90 18.09
C THR A 517 -22.04 -2.03 17.45
N VAL A 518 -22.32 -0.75 17.28
CA VAL A 518 -21.37 0.19 16.66
C VAL A 518 -20.94 1.22 17.69
N ILE A 519 -19.66 1.24 18.01
CA ILE A 519 -19.03 2.18 18.94
C ILE A 519 -18.08 3.06 18.14
N VAL A 520 -18.26 4.37 18.20
CA VAL A 520 -17.46 5.33 17.45
C VAL A 520 -16.85 6.35 18.40
N VAL A 521 -15.55 6.52 18.37
CA VAL A 521 -14.88 7.66 19.01
C VAL A 521 -14.97 8.83 18.04
N GLU A 522 -15.64 9.92 18.41
CA GLU A 522 -15.92 11.01 17.49
C GLU A 522 -16.04 12.39 18.14
N HIS A 523 -15.81 13.40 17.30
CA HIS A 523 -15.92 14.81 17.64
C HIS A 523 -16.90 15.58 16.73
N ASP A 524 -17.36 14.95 15.63
CA ASP A 524 -18.26 15.55 14.68
C ASP A 524 -19.69 15.68 15.21
N GLU A 525 -20.27 16.88 15.12
CA GLU A 525 -21.60 17.18 15.61
C GLU A 525 -22.69 16.32 14.96
N ALA A 526 -22.62 16.14 13.61
CA ALA A 526 -23.62 15.37 12.88
C ALA A 526 -23.58 13.88 13.32
N THR A 527 -22.40 13.34 13.57
CA THR A 527 -22.21 11.98 14.08
C THR A 527 -22.79 11.83 15.48
N MET A 528 -22.48 12.74 16.41
CA MET A 528 -23.02 12.74 17.77
C MET A 528 -24.55 12.83 17.77
N ARG A 529 -25.13 13.74 16.97
CA ARG A 529 -26.60 13.86 16.85
C ARG A 529 -27.29 12.66 16.20
N SER A 530 -26.53 11.87 15.44
CA SER A 530 -27.02 10.67 14.74
C SER A 530 -26.97 9.41 15.60
N ALA A 531 -26.26 9.46 16.73
CA ALA A 531 -26.11 8.34 17.65
C ALA A 531 -27.42 8.03 18.39
N ASP A 532 -27.57 6.76 18.79
CA ASP A 532 -28.61 6.34 19.73
C ASP A 532 -28.20 6.65 21.17
N TRP A 533 -26.90 6.50 21.46
CA TRP A 533 -26.32 6.61 22.79
C TRP A 533 -25.03 7.44 22.75
N LEU A 534 -24.82 8.27 23.77
CA LEU A 534 -23.63 9.11 23.91
C LEU A 534 -22.92 8.83 25.22
N VAL A 535 -21.61 8.69 25.18
CA VAL A 535 -20.72 8.60 26.32
C VAL A 535 -19.74 9.75 26.25
N ASP A 536 -19.84 10.73 27.13
CA ASP A 536 -18.93 11.87 27.18
C ASP A 536 -17.88 11.69 28.28
N VAL A 537 -16.61 11.71 27.86
CA VAL A 537 -15.45 11.47 28.72
C VAL A 537 -14.75 12.80 29.01
N GLY A 538 -14.64 13.15 30.28
CA GLY A 538 -14.10 14.43 30.70
C GLY A 538 -13.75 14.48 32.18
N PRO A 539 -13.97 15.66 32.84
CA PRO A 539 -14.37 16.98 32.27
C PRO A 539 -13.22 17.67 31.53
N GLY A 540 -11.97 17.35 31.83
CA GLY A 540 -10.79 17.93 31.24
C GLY A 540 -10.00 16.86 30.47
N ALA A 541 -8.71 17.09 30.40
CA ALA A 541 -7.81 16.26 29.66
C ALA A 541 -6.65 15.76 30.57
N GLY A 542 -6.05 14.58 30.30
CA GLY A 542 -4.99 13.97 31.10
C GLY A 542 -5.44 13.66 32.53
N ALA A 543 -4.69 14.15 33.52
CA ALA A 543 -5.01 13.93 34.94
C ALA A 543 -6.36 14.57 35.38
N GLN A 544 -6.86 15.56 34.64
CA GLN A 544 -8.16 16.19 34.89
C GLN A 544 -9.30 15.53 34.09
N GLY A 545 -8.97 14.57 33.22
CA GLY A 545 -9.93 13.76 32.47
C GLY A 545 -10.19 12.41 33.11
N GLY A 546 -10.60 11.43 32.31
CA GLY A 546 -10.70 10.04 32.71
C GLY A 546 -11.93 9.70 33.52
N ARG A 547 -12.98 10.52 33.49
CA ARG A 547 -14.28 10.27 34.15
C ARG A 547 -15.41 10.33 33.12
N ILE A 548 -16.50 9.63 33.38
CA ILE A 548 -17.72 9.78 32.57
C ILE A 548 -18.49 10.99 33.08
N VAL A 549 -18.66 11.98 32.21
CA VAL A 549 -19.41 13.21 32.50
C VAL A 549 -20.88 13.04 32.11
N TYR A 550 -21.11 12.23 31.05
CA TYR A 550 -22.46 11.88 30.62
C TYR A 550 -22.47 10.46 30.01
N CYS A 551 -23.51 9.70 30.33
CA CYS A 551 -23.80 8.43 29.68
C CYS A 551 -25.32 8.31 29.52
N GLY A 552 -25.80 8.29 28.26
CA GLY A 552 -27.26 8.28 28.04
C GLY A 552 -27.63 8.52 26.56
N PRO A 553 -28.93 8.68 26.26
CA PRO A 553 -29.40 8.96 24.92
C PRO A 553 -28.77 10.24 24.35
N ALA A 554 -28.44 10.24 23.03
CA ALA A 554 -27.77 11.37 22.39
C ALA A 554 -28.56 12.71 22.42
N LYS A 555 -29.87 12.65 22.66
CA LYS A 555 -30.74 13.82 22.84
C LYS A 555 -30.90 14.24 24.32
N GLY A 556 -30.08 13.72 25.19
CA GLY A 556 -30.08 14.07 26.61
C GLY A 556 -29.55 15.49 26.86
N SER A 557 -29.65 15.92 28.12
CA SER A 557 -29.09 17.19 28.61
C SER A 557 -28.30 16.96 29.89
N SER A 558 -27.13 17.61 29.98
CA SER A 558 -26.32 17.65 31.20
C SER A 558 -25.65 19.01 31.32
N SER A 559 -25.66 19.60 32.49
CA SER A 559 -24.91 20.85 32.75
C SER A 559 -23.41 20.61 32.92
N GLU A 560 -23.00 19.39 33.24
CA GLU A 560 -21.62 19.01 33.50
C GLU A 560 -20.87 18.69 32.19
N SER A 561 -21.58 18.27 31.16
CA SER A 561 -21.01 17.96 29.84
C SER A 561 -20.87 19.23 28.97
N GLU A 562 -19.64 19.62 28.70
CA GLU A 562 -19.33 20.69 27.75
C GLU A 562 -19.86 20.36 26.34
N THR A 563 -19.69 19.13 25.91
CA THR A 563 -20.22 18.61 24.65
C THR A 563 -21.72 18.85 24.51
N LEU A 564 -22.50 18.51 25.53
CA LEU A 564 -23.97 18.70 25.51
C LEU A 564 -24.37 20.18 25.56
N ARG A 565 -23.59 21.07 26.20
CA ARG A 565 -23.84 22.50 26.16
C ARG A 565 -23.71 23.07 24.75
N TYR A 566 -22.66 22.64 24.00
CA TYR A 566 -22.53 23.01 22.58
C TYR A 566 -23.61 22.36 21.72
N LEU A 567 -23.92 21.09 21.89
CA LEU A 567 -24.96 20.40 21.12
C LEU A 567 -26.35 20.99 21.34
N SER A 568 -26.67 21.47 22.55
CA SER A 568 -27.94 22.11 22.88
C SER A 568 -28.01 23.58 22.41
N GLY A 569 -26.87 24.17 22.04
CA GLY A 569 -26.78 25.59 21.70
C GLY A 569 -26.69 26.51 22.91
N ALA A 570 -26.59 26.00 24.14
CA ALA A 570 -26.36 26.80 25.33
C ALA A 570 -24.99 27.50 25.29
N GLU A 571 -24.03 26.93 24.64
CA GLU A 571 -22.74 27.52 24.30
C GLU A 571 -22.54 27.50 22.78
N THR A 572 -21.97 28.57 22.24
CA THR A 572 -21.67 28.69 20.81
C THR A 572 -20.34 29.43 20.59
N ILE A 573 -19.59 29.05 19.56
CA ILE A 573 -18.43 29.82 19.11
C ILE A 573 -18.92 31.02 18.29
N PRO A 574 -18.73 32.28 18.76
CA PRO A 574 -19.23 33.45 18.07
C PRO A 574 -18.54 33.67 16.72
N VAL A 575 -19.35 33.93 15.72
CA VAL A 575 -18.85 34.33 14.39
C VAL A 575 -18.52 35.85 14.45
N PRO A 576 -17.28 36.27 14.12
CA PRO A 576 -16.92 37.70 14.17
C PRO A 576 -17.76 38.49 13.19
N ALA A 577 -18.29 39.64 13.67
CA ALA A 577 -19.12 40.53 12.88
C ALA A 577 -18.36 41.17 11.68
N THR A 578 -17.05 41.36 11.85
CA THR A 578 -16.16 41.90 10.81
C THR A 578 -15.03 40.99 10.51
N ARG A 579 -14.73 40.78 9.22
CA ARG A 579 -13.63 39.98 8.74
C ARG A 579 -12.42 40.85 8.40
N ARG A 580 -11.20 40.29 8.56
CA ARG A 580 -9.98 40.95 8.09
C ARG A 580 -9.95 40.99 6.57
N LYS A 581 -9.57 42.13 6.00
CA LYS A 581 -9.49 42.33 4.54
C LYS A 581 -8.12 41.90 3.96
N GLY A 582 -7.19 41.44 4.80
CA GLY A 582 -5.78 41.18 4.38
C GLY A 582 -5.00 42.48 4.26
N ASN A 583 -3.81 42.42 3.67
CA ASN A 583 -2.89 43.54 3.48
C ASN A 583 -2.93 44.11 2.05
N GLY A 584 -3.86 43.69 1.21
CA GLY A 584 -3.99 44.10 -0.19
C GLY A 584 -3.02 43.42 -1.16
N LEU A 585 -2.12 42.59 -0.67
CA LEU A 585 -1.21 41.78 -1.49
C LEU A 585 -1.80 40.40 -1.74
N THR A 586 -1.42 39.80 -2.86
CA THR A 586 -1.86 38.43 -3.25
C THR A 586 -0.70 37.59 -3.71
N LEU A 587 -0.86 36.27 -3.55
CA LEU A 587 -0.06 35.24 -4.20
C LEU A 587 -0.97 34.58 -5.24
N GLY A 588 -0.66 34.74 -6.52
CA GLY A 588 -1.48 34.21 -7.63
C GLY A 588 -0.85 32.99 -8.26
N LEU A 589 -1.54 31.84 -8.24
CA LEU A 589 -1.18 30.64 -9.00
C LEU A 589 -2.02 30.58 -10.28
N ARG A 590 -1.36 30.38 -11.43
CA ARG A 590 -2.01 30.39 -12.75
C ARG A 590 -1.80 29.07 -13.47
N GLY A 591 -2.86 28.56 -14.10
CA GLY A 591 -2.80 27.41 -14.99
C GLY A 591 -2.42 26.11 -14.30
N ALA A 592 -2.81 25.88 -13.05
CA ALA A 592 -2.57 24.62 -12.35
C ALA A 592 -3.37 23.48 -13.00
N CYS A 593 -2.71 22.46 -13.55
CA CYS A 593 -3.32 21.41 -14.36
C CYS A 593 -2.76 20.00 -14.08
N GLY A 594 -2.42 19.69 -12.84
CA GLY A 594 -2.03 18.34 -12.43
C GLY A 594 -3.21 17.53 -11.90
N ASN A 595 -3.15 16.22 -12.03
CA ASN A 595 -4.21 15.29 -11.61
C ASN A 595 -5.58 15.69 -12.21
N ASN A 596 -6.57 15.99 -11.36
CA ASN A 596 -7.91 16.41 -11.78
C ASN A 596 -8.09 17.94 -11.93
N LEU A 597 -7.03 18.74 -11.74
CA LEU A 597 -7.09 20.20 -11.91
C LEU A 597 -7.21 20.58 -13.40
N LYS A 598 -8.15 21.47 -13.71
CA LYS A 598 -8.48 21.89 -15.09
C LYS A 598 -8.00 23.33 -15.34
N SER A 599 -6.68 23.54 -15.37
CA SER A 599 -6.06 24.85 -15.60
C SER A 599 -6.57 25.93 -14.65
N VAL A 600 -6.48 25.65 -13.34
CA VAL A 600 -7.05 26.51 -12.29
C VAL A 600 -6.20 27.78 -12.11
N ASP A 601 -6.83 28.94 -12.15
CA ASP A 601 -6.27 30.24 -11.77
C ASP A 601 -6.84 30.66 -10.41
N ILE A 602 -5.99 30.99 -9.43
CA ILE A 602 -6.41 31.38 -8.09
C ILE A 602 -5.50 32.44 -7.48
N ASP A 603 -6.09 33.36 -6.72
CA ASP A 603 -5.37 34.34 -5.92
C ASP A 603 -5.56 34.07 -4.43
N PHE A 604 -4.46 33.96 -3.70
CA PHE A 604 -4.45 33.83 -2.25
C PHE A 604 -4.20 35.21 -1.62
N PRO A 605 -5.21 35.83 -0.98
CA PRO A 605 -5.03 37.13 -0.32
C PRO A 605 -4.11 36.95 0.91
N LEU A 606 -3.09 37.80 1.03
CA LEU A 606 -2.13 37.75 2.11
C LEU A 606 -2.61 38.57 3.34
N GLY A 607 -2.08 38.15 4.53
CA GLY A 607 -2.44 38.83 5.78
C GLY A 607 -3.78 38.37 6.39
N CYS A 608 -4.35 37.28 5.90
CA CYS A 608 -5.58 36.67 6.43
C CYS A 608 -5.50 35.14 6.47
N MET A 609 -6.42 34.51 7.18
CA MET A 609 -6.59 33.07 7.19
C MET A 609 -7.38 32.65 5.95
N ILE A 610 -6.84 31.69 5.19
CA ILE A 610 -7.44 31.18 3.97
C ILE A 610 -7.82 29.72 4.18
N GLY A 611 -9.10 29.41 3.99
CA GLY A 611 -9.62 28.03 4.01
C GLY A 611 -9.79 27.50 2.58
N VAL A 612 -9.14 26.37 2.26
CA VAL A 612 -9.36 25.65 1.01
C VAL A 612 -10.30 24.47 1.28
N ALA A 613 -11.54 24.58 0.81
CA ALA A 613 -12.59 23.62 1.08
C ALA A 613 -13.09 22.95 -0.21
N GLY A 614 -13.78 21.84 -0.06
CA GLY A 614 -14.38 21.08 -1.16
C GLY A 614 -14.54 19.60 -0.81
N VAL A 615 -15.30 18.86 -1.60
CA VAL A 615 -15.53 17.43 -1.41
C VAL A 615 -14.23 16.62 -1.49
N SER A 616 -14.25 15.40 -0.97
CA SER A 616 -13.11 14.47 -1.10
C SER A 616 -12.79 14.24 -2.59
N GLY A 617 -11.49 14.17 -2.94
CA GLY A 617 -11.07 14.02 -4.34
C GLY A 617 -11.23 15.25 -5.24
N SER A 618 -11.68 16.42 -4.74
CA SER A 618 -11.88 17.62 -5.58
C SER A 618 -10.60 18.32 -6.06
N GLY A 619 -9.42 17.89 -5.63
CA GLY A 619 -8.14 18.47 -6.05
C GLY A 619 -7.52 19.46 -5.05
N LYS A 620 -8.03 19.56 -3.81
CA LYS A 620 -7.47 20.45 -2.78
C LYS A 620 -5.99 20.20 -2.52
N SER A 621 -5.63 18.94 -2.29
CA SER A 621 -4.23 18.54 -2.05
C SER A 621 -3.37 18.73 -3.29
N SER A 622 -3.88 18.41 -4.47
CA SER A 622 -3.17 18.65 -5.75
C SER A 622 -2.86 20.12 -5.95
N LEU A 623 -3.80 21.02 -5.60
CA LEU A 623 -3.59 22.47 -5.72
C LEU A 623 -2.56 22.99 -4.72
N VAL A 624 -2.71 22.64 -3.43
CA VAL A 624 -1.92 23.24 -2.35
C VAL A 624 -0.63 22.46 -2.09
N ASN A 625 -0.74 21.14 -1.83
CA ASN A 625 0.41 20.34 -1.37
C ASN A 625 1.30 19.87 -2.53
N GLU A 626 0.71 19.57 -3.70
CA GLU A 626 1.44 18.99 -4.83
C GLU A 626 1.82 20.03 -5.90
N THR A 627 1.15 21.20 -5.93
CA THR A 627 1.49 22.28 -6.85
C THR A 627 2.14 23.46 -6.11
N LEU A 628 1.38 24.17 -5.24
CA LEU A 628 1.85 25.43 -4.62
C LEU A 628 3.05 25.20 -3.68
N MET A 629 2.96 24.20 -2.80
CA MET A 629 3.99 23.94 -1.78
C MET A 629 5.35 23.59 -2.39
N PRO A 630 5.49 22.68 -3.39
CA PRO A 630 6.76 22.38 -4.02
C PRO A 630 7.39 23.59 -4.71
N ILE A 631 6.57 24.47 -5.35
CA ILE A 631 7.07 25.72 -5.96
C ILE A 631 7.72 26.60 -4.89
N LEU A 632 7.02 26.81 -3.77
CA LEU A 632 7.52 27.64 -2.67
C LEU A 632 8.77 27.00 -2.01
N LYS A 633 8.77 25.69 -1.79
CA LYS A 633 9.94 24.96 -1.26
C LYS A 633 11.15 25.03 -2.21
N ALA A 634 10.94 24.94 -3.51
CA ALA A 634 12.03 25.09 -4.48
C ALA A 634 12.66 26.48 -4.39
N GLN A 635 11.82 27.51 -4.25
CA GLN A 635 12.27 28.91 -4.17
C GLN A 635 13.01 29.23 -2.87
N PHE A 636 12.47 28.85 -1.71
CA PHE A 636 13.02 29.24 -0.41
C PHE A 636 14.02 28.25 0.17
N TYR A 637 13.91 26.97 -0.17
CA TYR A 637 14.71 25.89 0.44
C TYR A 637 15.46 25.03 -0.57
N HIS A 638 15.46 25.41 -1.88
CA HIS A 638 16.13 24.68 -2.96
C HIS A 638 15.72 23.19 -3.00
N SER A 639 14.45 22.90 -2.70
CA SER A 639 13.90 21.54 -2.76
C SER A 639 13.91 21.04 -4.21
N LYS A 640 14.29 19.77 -4.41
CA LYS A 640 14.25 19.10 -5.71
C LYS A 640 12.88 18.55 -6.08
N GLN A 641 11.89 18.63 -5.18
CA GLN A 641 10.53 18.15 -5.41
C GLN A 641 9.91 18.91 -6.59
N LYS A 642 9.51 18.18 -7.64
CA LYS A 642 8.86 18.76 -8.82
C LYS A 642 7.40 19.08 -8.50
N PRO A 643 6.91 20.31 -8.77
CA PRO A 643 5.50 20.64 -8.67
C PRO A 643 4.71 19.94 -9.80
N LEU A 644 3.41 19.75 -9.57
CA LEU A 644 2.50 19.41 -10.66
C LEU A 644 2.49 20.54 -11.71
N PRO A 645 2.12 20.25 -12.97
CA PRO A 645 2.16 21.23 -14.05
C PRO A 645 1.33 22.48 -13.74
N TYR A 646 1.92 23.64 -13.94
CA TYR A 646 1.32 24.97 -13.80
C TYR A 646 1.95 25.94 -14.79
N ARG A 647 1.34 27.10 -15.00
CA ARG A 647 1.86 28.12 -15.93
C ARG A 647 2.81 29.09 -15.22
N GLU A 648 2.39 29.72 -14.15
CA GLU A 648 3.19 30.69 -13.41
C GLU A 648 2.71 30.90 -11.97
N LEU A 649 3.59 31.43 -11.11
CA LEU A 649 3.27 31.92 -9.75
C LEU A 649 3.63 33.39 -9.65
N VAL A 650 2.63 34.24 -9.36
CA VAL A 650 2.74 35.69 -9.28
C VAL A 650 2.72 36.13 -7.81
N GLY A 651 3.48 37.18 -7.48
CA GLY A 651 3.48 37.74 -6.12
C GLY A 651 4.43 37.06 -5.13
N LEU A 652 5.33 36.20 -5.59
CA LEU A 652 6.31 35.47 -4.77
C LEU A 652 7.18 36.40 -3.89
N LYS A 653 7.50 37.60 -4.37
CA LYS A 653 8.25 38.63 -3.63
C LYS A 653 7.57 39.13 -2.35
N ASN A 654 6.28 38.82 -2.18
CA ASN A 654 5.50 39.24 -1.02
C ASN A 654 5.60 38.22 0.15
N ILE A 655 6.41 37.15 -0.01
CA ILE A 655 6.56 36.08 0.95
C ILE A 655 8.05 35.91 1.26
N ASP A 656 8.40 35.78 2.54
CA ASP A 656 9.77 35.61 3.01
C ASP A 656 10.14 34.13 3.22
N LYS A 657 9.17 33.30 3.63
CA LYS A 657 9.37 31.88 3.92
C LYS A 657 8.05 31.11 3.86
N VAL A 658 8.14 29.79 3.77
CA VAL A 658 7.02 28.89 3.88
C VAL A 658 7.26 27.89 5.00
N ILE A 659 6.22 27.58 5.78
CA ILE A 659 6.25 26.55 6.81
C ILE A 659 5.12 25.56 6.49
N GLU A 660 5.47 24.30 6.34
CA GLU A 660 4.51 23.21 6.15
C GLU A 660 4.23 22.54 7.49
N VAL A 661 2.96 22.37 7.79
CA VAL A 661 2.48 21.59 8.92
C VAL A 661 1.53 20.52 8.35
N ASP A 662 1.91 19.27 8.47
CA ASP A 662 1.15 18.13 7.99
C ASP A 662 0.67 17.23 9.14
N GLN A 663 -0.07 16.19 8.81
CA GLN A 663 -0.53 15.17 9.76
C GLN A 663 0.45 13.99 9.89
N ALA A 664 1.65 14.08 9.29
CA ALA A 664 2.63 13.02 9.39
C ALA A 664 3.07 12.81 10.84
N PRO A 665 3.29 11.58 11.28
CA PRO A 665 3.81 11.32 12.62
C PRO A 665 5.19 11.97 12.77
N ILE A 666 5.49 12.47 13.97
CA ILE A 666 6.75 13.15 14.35
C ILE A 666 7.99 12.31 14.01
N GLY A 667 7.84 11.02 13.81
CA GLY A 667 8.84 10.10 13.32
C GLY A 667 8.32 8.68 13.19
N ARG A 668 9.03 7.88 12.39
CA ARG A 668 8.62 6.50 12.05
C ARG A 668 9.27 5.45 12.94
N THR A 669 10.11 5.83 13.89
CA THR A 669 10.87 4.89 14.73
C THR A 669 10.47 5.01 16.21
N PRO A 670 10.58 3.93 17.01
CA PRO A 670 10.33 3.97 18.45
C PRO A 670 11.20 4.95 19.24
N ARG A 671 12.21 5.56 18.60
CA ARG A 671 13.11 6.55 19.18
C ARG A 671 12.67 7.99 18.91
N SER A 672 11.73 8.19 18.01
CA SER A 672 11.17 9.51 17.72
C SER A 672 10.12 9.86 18.79
N ASN A 673 10.29 11.00 19.43
CA ASN A 673 9.37 11.48 20.44
C ASN A 673 9.36 13.03 20.48
N PRO A 674 8.39 13.66 21.14
CA PRO A 674 8.31 15.12 21.24
C PRO A 674 9.56 15.78 21.79
N ALA A 675 10.24 15.14 22.76
CA ALA A 675 11.46 15.69 23.37
C ALA A 675 12.61 15.83 22.38
N THR A 676 12.79 14.82 21.49
CA THR A 676 13.83 14.87 20.44
C THR A 676 13.46 15.81 19.31
N PHE A 677 12.18 15.81 18.91
CA PHE A 677 11.69 16.64 17.81
C PHE A 677 11.83 18.14 18.09
N THR A 678 11.50 18.55 19.31
CA THR A 678 11.60 19.97 19.75
C THR A 678 13.01 20.43 20.10
N GLY A 679 13.98 19.51 20.12
CA GLY A 679 15.36 19.79 20.52
C GLY A 679 15.54 20.09 22.00
N VAL A 680 14.52 19.92 22.83
CA VAL A 680 14.62 20.12 24.29
C VAL A 680 15.50 19.06 24.92
N PHE A 681 15.48 17.85 24.37
CA PHE A 681 16.22 16.72 24.91
C PHE A 681 17.74 16.93 24.85
N ASP A 682 18.24 17.73 23.90
CA ASP A 682 19.66 18.06 23.81
C ASP A 682 20.12 18.92 25.00
N ASP A 683 19.31 19.90 25.40
CA ASP A 683 19.59 20.74 26.58
C ASP A 683 19.51 19.91 27.88
N ILE A 684 18.60 18.96 27.95
CA ILE A 684 18.47 18.06 29.11
C ILE A 684 19.68 17.13 29.20
N ARG A 685 20.12 16.55 28.10
CA ARG A 685 21.33 15.71 28.08
C ARG A 685 22.57 16.50 28.52
N ALA A 686 22.68 17.73 28.08
CA ALA A 686 23.77 18.64 28.54
C ALA A 686 23.70 18.89 30.04
N LEU A 687 22.48 19.18 30.56
CA LEU A 687 22.23 19.37 31.97
C LEU A 687 22.61 18.14 32.82
N PHE A 688 22.23 16.94 32.39
CA PHE A 688 22.61 15.70 33.08
C PHE A 688 24.13 15.45 33.03
N GLY A 689 24.79 15.75 31.91
CA GLY A 689 26.24 15.68 31.77
C GLY A 689 27.00 16.67 32.69
N ASP A 690 26.37 17.77 33.09
CA ASP A 690 26.92 18.77 33.98
C ASP A 690 26.73 18.45 35.49
N THR A 691 25.93 17.43 35.81
CA THR A 691 25.73 17.02 37.22
C THR A 691 27.02 16.53 37.86
N PRO A 692 27.23 16.74 39.18
CA PRO A 692 28.40 16.24 39.89
C PRO A 692 28.63 14.74 39.70
N ASP A 693 27.56 13.94 39.80
CA ASP A 693 27.64 12.50 39.64
C ASP A 693 28.11 12.06 38.25
N ALA A 694 27.66 12.76 37.20
CA ALA A 694 28.09 12.49 35.82
C ALA A 694 29.57 12.85 35.63
N LYS A 695 30.01 13.98 36.18
CA LYS A 695 31.43 14.45 36.13
C LYS A 695 32.36 13.48 36.83
N VAL A 696 31.99 13.00 38.02
CA VAL A 696 32.77 11.98 38.75
C VAL A 696 32.94 10.70 37.97
N ARG A 697 31.89 10.28 37.22
CA ARG A 697 31.88 9.07 36.39
C ARG A 697 32.45 9.29 34.98
N GLY A 698 32.85 10.51 34.63
CA GLY A 698 33.34 10.87 33.30
C GLY A 698 32.25 10.83 32.22
N PHE A 699 30.96 10.96 32.59
CA PHE A 699 29.83 10.87 31.65
C PHE A 699 29.59 12.25 31.01
N LYS A 700 29.63 12.29 29.68
CA LYS A 700 29.30 13.48 28.88
C LYS A 700 27.84 13.41 28.40
N ALA A 701 27.31 14.49 27.84
CA ALA A 701 25.95 14.58 27.29
C ALA A 701 25.57 13.40 26.35
N GLY A 702 26.52 12.87 25.58
CA GLY A 702 26.32 11.71 24.71
C GLY A 702 25.93 10.43 25.46
N ARG A 703 26.34 10.26 26.71
CA ARG A 703 26.00 9.13 27.58
C ARG A 703 24.48 9.06 27.84
N PHE A 704 23.84 10.20 27.91
CA PHE A 704 22.40 10.34 28.16
C PHE A 704 21.55 10.31 26.87
N SER A 705 22.14 9.94 25.72
CA SER A 705 21.42 9.72 24.48
C SER A 705 21.01 8.24 24.34
N PHE A 706 19.75 7.98 24.06
CA PHE A 706 19.28 6.64 23.71
C PHE A 706 19.56 6.26 22.25
N ASN A 707 20.05 7.20 21.42
CA ASN A 707 20.41 6.97 20.02
C ASN A 707 21.86 6.54 19.83
N VAL A 708 22.74 6.90 20.76
CA VAL A 708 24.19 6.68 20.67
C VAL A 708 24.60 5.51 21.57
N PRO A 709 25.50 4.60 21.11
CA PRO A 709 26.07 3.56 21.96
C PRO A 709 26.76 4.11 23.22
N GLY A 710 26.80 3.32 24.29
CA GLY A 710 27.46 3.66 25.54
C GLY A 710 26.51 3.76 26.72
N GLY A 711 25.52 4.65 26.68
CA GLY A 711 24.55 4.84 27.78
C GLY A 711 23.21 4.14 27.58
N ARG A 712 22.87 3.81 26.37
CA ARG A 712 21.62 3.13 26.03
C ARG A 712 21.66 1.64 26.35
N CYS A 713 20.49 1.04 26.55
CA CYS A 713 20.33 -0.40 26.56
C CYS A 713 20.72 -0.97 25.18
N GLU A 714 21.66 -1.89 25.13
CA GLU A 714 22.11 -2.44 23.84
C GLU A 714 21.20 -3.53 23.32
N GLU A 715 20.41 -4.19 24.15
CA GLU A 715 19.40 -5.19 23.76
C GLU A 715 18.33 -4.58 22.83
N CYS A 716 17.68 -3.50 23.28
CA CYS A 716 16.69 -2.78 22.47
C CYS A 716 17.31 -1.61 21.67
N LYS A 717 18.62 -1.42 21.76
CA LYS A 717 19.36 -0.31 21.11
C LYS A 717 18.76 1.07 21.41
N GLY A 718 18.20 1.24 22.62
CA GLY A 718 17.58 2.48 23.09
C GLY A 718 16.11 2.68 22.64
N ALA A 719 15.49 1.72 22.01
CA ALA A 719 14.07 1.79 21.63
C ALA A 719 13.13 1.67 22.84
N GLY A 720 13.55 0.97 23.91
CA GLY A 720 12.72 0.65 25.07
C GLY A 720 11.76 -0.53 24.85
N ILE A 721 11.49 -0.84 23.58
CA ILE A 721 10.58 -1.91 23.15
C ILE A 721 11.26 -2.82 22.15
N LYS A 722 10.75 -4.06 22.03
CA LYS A 722 11.04 -4.99 20.93
C LYS A 722 9.78 -5.11 20.09
N VAL A 723 9.90 -4.95 18.79
CA VAL A 723 8.82 -5.16 17.83
C VAL A 723 8.89 -6.58 17.32
N ILE A 724 7.83 -7.34 17.54
CA ILE A 724 7.66 -8.70 17.02
C ILE A 724 6.80 -8.59 15.77
N GLU A 725 7.41 -8.83 14.62
CA GLU A 725 6.70 -8.86 13.34
C GLU A 725 5.98 -10.20 13.18
N MET A 726 4.69 -10.15 12.86
CA MET A 726 3.87 -11.33 12.60
C MET A 726 3.40 -11.30 11.15
N ASN A 727 3.60 -12.40 10.42
CA ASN A 727 3.35 -12.46 8.97
C ASN A 727 1.90 -12.18 8.55
N PHE A 728 0.91 -12.38 9.42
CA PHE A 728 -0.53 -12.22 9.11
C PHE A 728 -1.30 -11.33 10.09
N LEU A 729 -0.62 -10.80 11.11
CA LEU A 729 -1.21 -9.95 12.14
C LEU A 729 -0.40 -8.66 12.30
N PRO A 730 -0.98 -7.60 12.86
CA PRO A 730 -0.24 -6.39 13.20
C PRO A 730 0.96 -6.71 14.10
N SER A 731 2.10 -6.09 13.84
CA SER A 731 3.30 -6.23 14.68
C SER A 731 3.00 -5.81 16.11
N VAL A 732 3.46 -6.59 17.08
CA VAL A 732 3.27 -6.31 18.49
C VAL A 732 4.55 -5.73 19.09
N ALA A 733 4.42 -4.59 19.79
CA ALA A 733 5.51 -3.98 20.53
C ALA A 733 5.45 -4.43 22.00
N VAL A 734 6.51 -5.08 22.48
CA VAL A 734 6.64 -5.50 23.88
C VAL A 734 7.76 -4.72 24.58
N PRO A 735 7.64 -4.37 25.86
CA PRO A 735 8.73 -3.75 26.62
C PRO A 735 10.00 -4.62 26.58
N CYS A 736 11.15 -3.98 26.48
CA CYS A 736 12.43 -4.68 26.53
C CYS A 736 12.64 -5.25 27.93
N GLU A 737 12.90 -6.55 28.03
CA GLU A 737 13.08 -7.27 29.31
C GLU A 737 14.27 -6.74 30.11
N GLU A 738 15.38 -6.42 29.45
CA GLU A 738 16.63 -5.95 30.12
C GLU A 738 16.42 -4.57 30.75
N CYS A 739 15.96 -3.58 29.98
CA CYS A 739 15.78 -2.21 30.49
C CYS A 739 14.37 -1.91 31.02
N ARG A 740 13.43 -2.85 30.92
CA ARG A 740 12.02 -2.69 31.34
C ARG A 740 11.38 -1.39 30.81
N GLY A 741 11.62 -1.10 29.54
CA GLY A 741 11.11 0.11 28.89
C GLY A 741 11.95 1.37 29.10
N LYS A 742 12.93 1.40 30.03
CA LYS A 742 13.68 2.60 30.44
C LYS A 742 14.71 3.07 29.43
N ARG A 743 15.01 2.34 28.35
CA ARG A 743 15.92 2.70 27.24
C ARG A 743 17.40 2.77 27.56
N TYR A 744 17.83 2.84 28.82
CA TYR A 744 19.19 3.05 29.28
C TYR A 744 19.73 1.90 30.11
N LYS A 745 21.07 1.86 30.26
CA LYS A 745 21.79 0.99 31.20
C LYS A 745 21.63 1.51 32.62
N GLU A 746 21.72 0.62 33.60
CA GLU A 746 21.60 0.97 35.01
C GLU A 746 22.60 2.02 35.47
N ASP A 747 23.85 1.96 34.99
CA ASP A 747 24.87 2.98 35.29
C ASP A 747 24.48 4.39 34.89
N THR A 748 23.79 4.53 33.74
CA THR A 748 23.28 5.81 33.25
C THR A 748 22.11 6.28 34.09
N LEU A 749 21.23 5.37 34.52
CA LEU A 749 20.06 5.64 35.36
C LEU A 749 20.44 5.97 36.81
N ALA A 750 21.67 5.61 37.23
CA ALA A 750 22.16 5.96 38.54
C ALA A 750 22.40 7.46 38.70
N VAL A 751 22.64 8.20 37.62
CA VAL A 751 22.84 9.68 37.65
C VAL A 751 21.47 10.35 37.80
N ARG A 752 21.39 11.27 38.78
CA ARG A 752 20.15 11.97 39.12
C ARG A 752 20.31 13.50 39.09
N TYR A 753 19.26 14.15 38.63
CA TYR A 753 19.09 15.59 38.74
C TYR A 753 17.80 15.89 39.52
N LYS A 754 17.89 16.65 40.61
CA LYS A 754 16.77 16.90 41.55
C LYS A 754 16.03 15.60 41.94
N GLY A 755 16.77 14.51 42.15
CA GLY A 755 16.23 13.20 42.56
C GLY A 755 15.68 12.32 41.43
N LYS A 756 15.53 12.79 40.22
CA LYS A 756 15.04 12.06 39.05
C LYS A 756 16.17 11.66 38.11
N ASN A 757 16.10 10.46 37.53
CA ASN A 757 17.03 10.02 36.49
C ASN A 757 16.53 10.43 35.08
N ILE A 758 17.33 10.18 34.05
CA ILE A 758 16.99 10.59 32.67
C ILE A 758 15.73 9.89 32.11
N ALA A 759 15.46 8.65 32.51
CA ALA A 759 14.23 7.93 32.09
C ALA A 759 13.02 8.50 32.83
N ASP A 760 13.11 8.73 34.15
CA ASP A 760 12.05 9.36 34.92
C ASP A 760 11.63 10.72 34.31
N VAL A 761 12.63 11.49 33.83
CA VAL A 761 12.38 12.78 33.16
C VAL A 761 11.66 12.59 31.83
N LEU A 762 12.01 11.57 31.03
CA LEU A 762 11.32 11.29 29.77
C LEU A 762 9.89 10.80 29.96
N ASP A 763 9.63 10.15 31.09
CA ASP A 763 8.28 9.64 31.43
C ASP A 763 7.38 10.69 32.07
N MET A 764 7.88 11.90 32.36
CA MET A 764 7.07 13.01 32.88
C MET A 764 6.07 13.52 31.85
N PRO A 765 4.84 13.89 32.22
CA PRO A 765 4.01 14.78 31.44
C PRO A 765 4.68 16.14 31.22
N ILE A 766 4.38 16.80 30.11
CA ILE A 766 4.95 18.12 29.78
C ILE A 766 4.69 19.16 30.88
N SER A 767 3.51 19.09 31.53
CA SER A 767 3.15 19.94 32.66
C SER A 767 4.10 19.77 33.85
N GLU A 768 4.38 18.51 34.24
CA GLU A 768 5.31 18.19 35.32
C GLU A 768 6.75 18.59 34.95
N ALA A 769 7.16 18.26 33.70
CA ALA A 769 8.48 18.63 33.18
C ALA A 769 8.67 20.15 33.15
N TYR A 770 7.65 20.95 32.79
CA TYR A 770 7.71 22.40 32.81
C TYR A 770 7.96 22.93 34.24
N GLU A 771 7.22 22.48 35.23
CA GLU A 771 7.43 22.87 36.64
C GLU A 771 8.81 22.40 37.16
N PHE A 772 9.24 21.19 36.79
CA PHE A 772 10.52 20.62 37.20
C PHE A 772 11.72 21.42 36.66
N PHE A 773 11.63 21.91 35.41
CA PHE A 773 12.67 22.69 34.76
C PHE A 773 12.42 24.21 34.75
N LYS A 774 11.46 24.74 35.48
CA LYS A 774 11.02 26.13 35.46
C LYS A 774 12.15 27.14 35.68
N THR A 775 13.16 26.76 36.48
CA THR A 775 14.34 27.58 36.78
C THR A 775 15.42 27.51 35.69
N ASN A 776 15.31 26.65 34.71
CA ASN A 776 16.31 26.48 33.67
C ASN A 776 15.96 27.35 32.44
N PRO A 777 16.79 28.39 32.12
CA PRO A 777 16.47 29.37 31.08
C PRO A 777 16.51 28.81 29.65
N ARG A 778 17.11 27.63 29.41
CA ARG A 778 17.18 27.00 28.10
C ARG A 778 16.03 26.01 27.87
N ILE A 779 15.60 25.33 28.95
CA ILE A 779 14.60 24.26 28.87
C ILE A 779 13.18 24.81 29.05
N ALA A 780 12.98 25.67 30.07
CA ALA A 780 11.66 26.18 30.45
C ALA A 780 10.88 26.88 29.32
N PRO A 781 11.51 27.77 28.48
CA PRO A 781 10.75 28.41 27.38
C PRO A 781 10.23 27.41 26.35
N LYS A 782 11.04 26.39 25.99
CA LYS A 782 10.65 25.37 25.04
C LYS A 782 9.49 24.51 25.56
N LEU A 783 9.54 24.11 26.83
CA LEU A 783 8.43 23.39 27.48
C LEU A 783 7.20 24.27 27.67
N GLY A 784 7.37 25.56 27.96
CA GLY A 784 6.27 26.52 28.06
C GLY A 784 5.50 26.68 26.74
N HIS A 785 6.16 26.68 25.62
CA HIS A 785 5.49 26.67 24.32
C HIS A 785 4.65 25.40 24.13
N LEU A 786 5.22 24.22 24.42
CA LEU A 786 4.48 22.95 24.33
C LEU A 786 3.27 22.93 25.29
N TRP A 787 3.41 23.49 26.47
CA TRP A 787 2.33 23.60 27.44
C TRP A 787 1.19 24.53 26.95
N MET A 788 1.53 25.69 26.36
CA MET A 788 0.54 26.63 25.79
C MET A 788 -0.26 26.03 24.62
N TRP A 789 0.31 25.07 23.88
CA TRP A 789 -0.36 24.40 22.76
C TRP A 789 -1.23 23.21 23.20
N ALA A 790 -1.71 23.19 24.45
CA ALA A 790 -2.53 22.15 25.04
C ALA A 790 -1.91 20.73 25.00
N LEU A 791 -0.59 20.63 24.85
CA LEU A 791 0.16 19.37 24.93
C LEU A 791 0.60 19.03 26.36
N ALA A 792 0.06 19.71 27.34
CA ALA A 792 0.46 19.62 28.76
C ALA A 792 0.48 18.18 29.33
N MET A 793 -0.36 17.31 28.77
CA MET A 793 -0.55 15.94 29.24
C MET A 793 0.28 14.90 28.51
N CYS A 794 0.84 15.24 27.35
CA CYS A 794 1.64 14.30 26.61
C CYS A 794 2.87 13.91 27.42
N ILE A 795 3.11 12.62 27.51
CA ILE A 795 4.40 12.09 27.97
C ILE A 795 5.38 12.35 26.84
N TRP A 796 6.25 13.36 27.02
CA TRP A 796 7.07 13.88 25.94
C TRP A 796 8.22 12.95 25.50
N GLY A 797 8.53 11.91 26.28
CA GLY A 797 9.48 10.86 25.96
C GLY A 797 8.86 9.64 25.28
N SER A 798 7.53 9.58 25.09
CA SER A 798 6.84 8.47 24.45
C SER A 798 6.42 8.80 23.03
N LEU A 799 6.12 7.76 22.25
CA LEU A 799 5.51 7.84 20.91
C LEU A 799 3.99 8.07 20.94
N ARG A 800 3.38 7.98 22.14
CA ARG A 800 1.91 8.02 22.32
C ARG A 800 1.43 9.38 22.73
#